data_f6dae817de603b9a615b25fab84469d3
#
_entry.id   f6dae817de603b9a615b25fab84469d3
#
_cell.length_a   1.000
_cell.length_b   1.000
_cell.length_c   1.000
_cell.angle_alpha   90.00
_cell.angle_beta   90.00
_cell.angle_gamma   90.00
#
_symmetry.space_group_name_H-M   'P 1'
#
loop_
_entity.id
_entity.type
_entity.pdbx_description
1 polymer ?
#
loop_
_entity_poly.entity_id
_entity_poly.type
_entity_poly.pdbx_seq_one_letter_code
_entity_poly.pdbx_strand_id
1 'polypeptide(L)'
;MPLDIAYSVCPHDCASACTLDIEMESPQKIGRVHGSNANSYTAGVVCAKVARYAERVHHPDRLTQPLSWDAALDIVAENYVKAAQKHGLETVWLYNYAGTMGKVQRDGIQGLRNAMGYSRQHNTICSSVMLSGMSAGVGSQRGCDPREFAEADLIVVWGSNPVHTQVNLMSHISRARKERGAKMIVIDPYRTPTARQGDIHIRPRPGTDAALACAVMHILFRDGHADRAYMAEFTNDADLLEAHLESRGPGWASEITGIPVEEIEALARDYGVTDRAIIRLGYGFSRSRNGSSGLHAVSCLPAVKGAWKHRGAGLYGSIGNNFNVNTSLVTGIDDPDVRRLDMSRLGPVLMDDPEPLNGGPPVTAMLVQSSNPATVAPESGLVRAGLMKDDMFLCVHEQFLTDTARLADIVLPATTFLEHDDFYTSYGHPYLQLGPKILEPLAECRSNHEMMGALAKRLGAEHRAFDMTAWEVIELKEKRFIEMAPSFEENHFLNGFPQPDGKFRFRATWAELGPDHAALPELPDFADIIDSGDAARPFRLVTAPSRNYLNTSFTETETSIAREQRPTILMNPADCDDMGLAGGDRVRIGNDRGDLVLHAEPFEGVDRGVAIVEGIWPNLAFEEGIGINLLVSADPAKPNGGAAFHDTAIWIRAA
;
A
#
# COMPACT_ATOMS: atom_id res chain seq x y z
N MET A 1 2.31 40.22 -10.32
CA MET A 1 3.64 39.98 -9.71
C MET A 1 3.87 38.48 -9.80
N PRO A 2 5.08 37.98 -10.00
CA PRO A 2 5.31 36.55 -9.88
C PRO A 2 4.89 36.14 -8.45
N LEU A 3 4.16 35.01 -8.32
CA LEU A 3 3.78 34.45 -7.02
C LEU A 3 5.06 33.93 -6.33
N ASP A 4 5.17 34.11 -5.04
CA ASP A 4 6.22 33.49 -4.25
C ASP A 4 6.03 31.97 -4.26
N ILE A 5 7.13 31.23 -4.37
CA ILE A 5 7.11 29.75 -4.42
C ILE A 5 7.72 29.21 -3.13
N ALA A 6 6.91 28.52 -2.37
CA ALA A 6 7.36 27.71 -1.25
C ALA A 6 7.62 26.26 -1.70
N TYR A 7 8.40 25.50 -0.93
CA TYR A 7 8.63 24.08 -1.23
C TYR A 7 8.12 23.19 -0.11
N SER A 8 7.71 21.98 -0.47
CA SER A 8 7.34 20.91 0.47
C SER A 8 7.47 19.55 -0.18
N VAL A 9 6.96 18.52 0.47
CA VAL A 9 6.94 17.13 0.00
C VAL A 9 5.53 16.57 0.14
N CYS A 10 5.09 15.79 -0.85
CA CYS A 10 3.79 15.11 -0.78
C CYS A 10 3.76 14.11 0.38
N PRO A 11 2.81 14.22 1.32
CA PRO A 11 2.78 13.41 2.54
C PRO A 11 2.15 12.02 2.34
N HIS A 12 1.52 11.78 1.20
CA HIS A 12 0.65 10.63 0.99
C HIS A 12 1.40 9.32 0.77
N ASP A 13 0.75 8.21 1.08
CA ASP A 13 1.21 6.84 0.83
C ASP A 13 1.24 6.54 -0.67
N CYS A 14 2.31 6.96 -1.30
CA CYS A 14 2.54 6.85 -2.73
C CYS A 14 4.04 6.71 -3.01
N ALA A 15 4.42 5.76 -3.86
CA ALA A 15 5.80 5.55 -4.27
C ALA A 15 6.46 6.81 -4.88
N SER A 16 5.67 7.73 -5.42
CA SER A 16 6.20 8.98 -6.00
C SER A 16 6.75 9.95 -4.98
N ALA A 17 6.20 10.04 -3.74
CA ALA A 17 6.62 10.99 -2.70
C ALA A 17 7.13 12.33 -3.27
N CYS A 18 6.30 12.98 -4.11
CA CYS A 18 6.72 14.08 -4.99
C CYS A 18 7.31 15.25 -4.22
N THR A 19 8.44 15.76 -4.69
CA THR A 19 8.94 17.09 -4.31
C THR A 19 8.02 18.16 -4.92
N LEU A 20 7.57 19.11 -4.10
CA LEU A 20 6.54 20.08 -4.47
C LEU A 20 7.09 21.50 -4.50
N ASP A 21 6.64 22.27 -5.49
CA ASP A 21 6.74 23.72 -5.57
C ASP A 21 5.30 24.28 -5.46
N ILE A 22 5.07 25.15 -4.47
CA ILE A 22 3.74 25.58 -4.04
C ILE A 22 3.61 27.08 -4.26
N GLU A 23 2.62 27.51 -5.03
CA GLU A 23 2.29 28.92 -5.22
C GLU A 23 1.71 29.50 -3.92
N MET A 24 2.32 30.57 -3.41
CA MET A 24 1.82 31.32 -2.25
C MET A 24 1.03 32.53 -2.75
N GLU A 25 -0.30 32.49 -2.62
CA GLU A 25 -1.18 33.65 -2.92
C GLU A 25 -1.10 34.70 -1.81
N SER A 26 -0.85 34.26 -0.58
CA SER A 26 -0.58 35.09 0.60
C SER A 26 0.16 34.25 1.66
N PRO A 27 0.65 34.82 2.78
CA PRO A 27 1.31 34.06 3.85
C PRO A 27 0.47 32.90 4.44
N GLN A 28 -0.85 32.93 4.25
CA GLN A 28 -1.78 31.91 4.79
C GLN A 28 -2.63 31.24 3.69
N LYS A 29 -2.32 31.48 2.41
CA LYS A 29 -3.12 30.92 1.31
C LYS A 29 -2.23 30.41 0.20
N ILE A 30 -2.39 29.12 -0.09
CA ILE A 30 -1.73 28.49 -1.23
C ILE A 30 -2.63 28.53 -2.47
N GLY A 31 -2.01 28.65 -3.63
CA GLY A 31 -2.61 28.45 -4.93
C GLY A 31 -2.38 27.02 -5.43
N ARG A 32 -1.92 26.90 -6.67
CA ARG A 32 -1.64 25.63 -7.30
C ARG A 32 -0.37 24.96 -6.73
N VAL A 33 -0.41 23.63 -6.65
CA VAL A 33 0.74 22.81 -6.28
C VAL A 33 1.32 22.18 -7.55
N HIS A 34 2.62 22.36 -7.75
CA HIS A 34 3.38 21.84 -8.87
C HIS A 34 4.35 20.75 -8.41
N GLY A 35 4.72 19.84 -9.30
CA GLY A 35 5.90 19.00 -9.11
C GLY A 35 7.16 19.85 -9.28
N SER A 36 8.16 19.61 -8.43
CA SER A 36 9.43 20.33 -8.53
C SER A 36 10.37 19.67 -9.52
N ASN A 37 11.05 20.48 -10.34
CA ASN A 37 12.13 20.02 -11.21
C ASN A 37 13.46 19.80 -10.48
N ALA A 38 13.56 20.19 -9.22
CA ALA A 38 14.78 20.04 -8.44
C ALA A 38 15.13 18.57 -8.13
N ASN A 39 14.12 17.68 -8.10
CA ASN A 39 14.29 16.25 -7.92
C ASN A 39 14.25 15.53 -9.27
N SER A 40 15.32 14.81 -9.64
CA SER A 40 15.46 14.17 -10.95
C SER A 40 14.49 13.02 -11.20
N TYR A 41 13.92 12.42 -10.14
CA TYR A 41 12.89 11.39 -10.29
C TYR A 41 11.51 12.00 -10.51
N THR A 42 11.11 12.98 -9.70
CA THR A 42 9.80 13.63 -9.85
C THR A 42 9.74 14.54 -11.07
N ALA A 43 10.86 15.19 -11.43
CA ALA A 43 11.08 15.89 -12.69
C ALA A 43 9.91 16.81 -13.12
N GLY A 44 9.38 17.59 -12.18
CA GLY A 44 8.26 18.51 -12.43
C GLY A 44 6.87 17.87 -12.49
N VAL A 45 6.75 16.56 -12.33
CA VAL A 45 5.46 15.85 -12.41
C VAL A 45 4.80 15.73 -11.05
N VAL A 46 3.50 15.97 -10.98
CA VAL A 46 2.63 15.76 -9.83
C VAL A 46 1.28 15.21 -10.29
N CYS A 47 0.62 14.39 -9.46
CA CYS A 47 -0.69 13.85 -9.80
C CYS A 47 -1.79 14.92 -9.69
N ALA A 48 -2.92 14.68 -10.38
CA ALA A 48 -4.04 15.62 -10.41
C ALA A 48 -4.70 15.87 -9.03
N LYS A 49 -4.59 14.91 -8.09
CA LYS A 49 -5.07 15.07 -6.70
C LYS A 49 -4.27 16.16 -5.99
N VAL A 50 -2.95 15.99 -5.93
CA VAL A 50 -2.05 16.89 -5.20
C VAL A 50 -1.90 18.25 -5.89
N ALA A 51 -2.00 18.32 -7.23
CA ALA A 51 -2.00 19.61 -7.95
C ALA A 51 -3.11 20.58 -7.48
N ARG A 52 -4.20 20.04 -6.90
CA ARG A 52 -5.34 20.81 -6.36
C ARG A 52 -5.41 20.76 -4.83
N TYR A 53 -4.28 20.59 -4.16
CA TYR A 53 -4.26 20.43 -2.71
C TYR A 53 -4.84 21.64 -1.95
N ALA A 54 -4.89 22.82 -2.59
CA ALA A 54 -5.55 24.02 -2.06
C ALA A 54 -7.04 23.75 -1.69
N GLU A 55 -7.75 22.94 -2.49
CA GLU A 55 -9.15 22.54 -2.20
C GLU A 55 -9.26 21.83 -0.84
N ARG A 56 -8.22 21.06 -0.44
CA ARG A 56 -8.19 20.33 0.83
C ARG A 56 -7.69 21.21 1.99
N VAL A 57 -6.60 21.96 1.79
CA VAL A 57 -6.01 22.81 2.84
C VAL A 57 -6.96 23.89 3.29
N HIS A 58 -7.68 24.51 2.34
CA HIS A 58 -8.62 25.59 2.58
C HIS A 58 -10.09 25.12 2.59
N HIS A 59 -10.34 23.81 2.78
CA HIS A 59 -11.68 23.27 2.81
C HIS A 59 -12.48 23.81 3.99
N PRO A 60 -13.75 24.25 3.82
CA PRO A 60 -14.55 24.83 4.89
C PRO A 60 -14.87 23.83 6.01
N ASP A 61 -14.96 22.53 5.71
CA ASP A 61 -15.29 21.48 6.66
C ASP A 61 -14.07 20.94 7.43
N ARG A 62 -12.91 21.58 7.32
CA ARG A 62 -11.77 21.23 8.18
C ARG A 62 -12.13 21.45 9.64
N LEU A 63 -11.75 20.47 10.48
CA LEU A 63 -11.84 20.61 11.91
C LEU A 63 -10.90 21.73 12.37
N THR A 64 -11.38 22.64 13.23
CA THR A 64 -10.63 23.84 13.58
C THR A 64 -10.33 23.97 15.06
N GLN A 65 -11.20 23.44 15.93
CA GLN A 65 -11.04 23.56 17.38
C GLN A 65 -11.74 22.41 18.10
N PRO A 66 -11.16 21.90 19.20
CA PRO A 66 -11.85 21.05 20.16
C PRO A 66 -12.69 21.90 21.11
N LEU A 67 -13.38 21.27 22.04
CA LEU A 67 -14.02 21.99 23.16
C LEU A 67 -13.00 22.82 23.97
N SER A 68 -11.87 22.19 24.31
CA SER A 68 -10.66 22.75 24.87
C SER A 68 -9.57 21.69 24.79
N TRP A 69 -8.36 22.03 24.32
CA TRP A 69 -7.26 21.08 24.25
C TRP A 69 -6.91 20.45 25.59
N ASP A 70 -6.83 21.29 26.65
CA ASP A 70 -6.49 20.79 27.99
C ASP A 70 -7.57 19.85 28.51
N ALA A 71 -8.83 20.27 28.47
CA ALA A 71 -9.95 19.43 28.91
C ALA A 71 -10.07 18.14 28.11
N ALA A 72 -9.90 18.21 26.79
CA ALA A 72 -9.98 17.02 25.92
C ALA A 72 -8.85 16.02 26.20
N LEU A 73 -7.61 16.50 26.31
CA LEU A 73 -6.47 15.63 26.61
C LEU A 73 -6.50 15.08 28.06
N ASP A 74 -7.05 15.82 29.01
CA ASP A 74 -7.29 15.33 30.39
C ASP A 74 -8.30 14.18 30.38
N ILE A 75 -9.42 14.31 29.63
CA ILE A 75 -10.40 13.24 29.45
C ILE A 75 -9.76 12.01 28.80
N VAL A 76 -8.97 12.18 27.73
CA VAL A 76 -8.27 11.09 27.06
C VAL A 76 -7.33 10.35 28.02
N ALA A 77 -6.47 11.10 28.73
CA ALA A 77 -5.51 10.53 29.68
C ALA A 77 -6.21 9.78 30.81
N GLU A 78 -7.26 10.39 31.42
CA GLU A 78 -8.05 9.74 32.47
C GLU A 78 -8.68 8.41 32.01
N ASN A 79 -9.26 8.37 30.83
CA ASN A 79 -9.88 7.15 30.32
C ASN A 79 -8.85 6.06 30.00
N TYR A 80 -7.67 6.42 29.48
CA TYR A 80 -6.59 5.44 29.26
C TYR A 80 -6.07 4.88 30.60
N VAL A 81 -5.90 5.73 31.61
CA VAL A 81 -5.49 5.28 32.95
C VAL A 81 -6.57 4.36 33.57
N LYS A 82 -7.84 4.73 33.46
CA LYS A 82 -8.97 3.91 33.98
C LYS A 82 -9.03 2.55 33.26
N ALA A 83 -8.91 2.52 31.93
CA ALA A 83 -8.88 1.29 31.16
C ALA A 83 -7.70 0.40 31.59
N ALA A 84 -6.49 0.99 31.67
CA ALA A 84 -5.28 0.28 32.07
C ALA A 84 -5.34 -0.25 33.51
N GLN A 85 -5.93 0.50 34.43
CA GLN A 85 -6.15 0.03 35.82
C GLN A 85 -7.11 -1.16 35.89
N LYS A 86 -8.12 -1.20 35.01
CA LYS A 86 -9.13 -2.26 34.98
C LYS A 86 -8.64 -3.53 34.27
N HIS A 87 -7.89 -3.39 33.17
CA HIS A 87 -7.58 -4.49 32.27
C HIS A 87 -6.09 -4.72 32.02
N GLY A 88 -5.21 -3.86 32.53
CA GLY A 88 -3.78 -3.84 32.23
C GLY A 88 -3.44 -2.88 31.09
N LEU A 89 -2.14 -2.54 30.93
CA LEU A 89 -1.68 -1.50 29.97
C LEU A 89 -2.00 -1.85 28.51
N GLU A 90 -1.96 -3.11 28.17
CA GLU A 90 -2.20 -3.61 26.80
C GLU A 90 -3.67 -3.52 26.34
N THR A 91 -4.61 -3.06 27.20
CA THR A 91 -5.98 -2.74 26.79
C THR A 91 -6.05 -1.49 25.92
N VAL A 92 -5.01 -0.63 25.99
CA VAL A 92 -4.90 0.58 25.19
C VAL A 92 -4.19 0.29 23.88
N TRP A 93 -4.82 0.66 22.76
CA TRP A 93 -4.23 0.54 21.43
C TRP A 93 -4.21 1.88 20.70
N LEU A 94 -3.02 2.44 20.52
CA LEU A 94 -2.82 3.64 19.73
C LEU A 94 -2.67 3.24 18.25
N TYR A 95 -3.75 3.36 17.49
CA TYR A 95 -3.84 2.90 16.11
C TYR A 95 -3.46 4.02 15.13
N ASN A 96 -2.56 3.73 14.20
CA ASN A 96 -2.19 4.67 13.14
C ASN A 96 -1.86 3.95 11.84
N TYR A 97 -1.92 4.68 10.73
CA TYR A 97 -1.34 4.20 9.48
C TYR A 97 -0.85 5.37 8.60
N ALA A 98 -0.88 5.19 7.29
CA ALA A 98 -0.20 5.98 6.28
C ALA A 98 -1.00 7.21 5.78
N GLY A 99 -1.81 7.84 6.61
CA GLY A 99 -2.44 9.13 6.30
C GLY A 99 -1.41 10.26 6.11
N THR A 100 -0.26 10.11 6.77
CA THR A 100 0.99 10.79 6.41
C THR A 100 2.13 9.78 6.35
N MET A 101 3.12 10.02 5.48
CA MET A 101 4.35 9.21 5.39
C MET A 101 5.54 9.87 6.07
N GLY A 102 5.35 11.04 6.65
CA GLY A 102 6.38 11.76 7.40
C GLY A 102 6.84 11.02 8.65
N LYS A 103 8.12 11.03 8.92
CA LYS A 103 8.74 10.17 9.93
C LYS A 103 8.51 10.66 11.35
N VAL A 104 8.38 11.96 11.56
CA VAL A 104 8.07 12.53 12.88
C VAL A 104 6.57 12.42 13.14
N GLN A 105 5.76 12.89 12.22
CA GLN A 105 4.31 13.01 12.42
C GLN A 105 3.58 11.65 12.41
N ARG A 106 4.06 10.67 11.63
CA ARG A 106 3.46 9.33 11.59
C ARG A 106 3.97 8.44 12.72
N ASP A 107 5.29 8.46 12.94
CA ASP A 107 5.94 7.42 13.75
C ASP A 107 5.99 7.79 15.25
N GLY A 108 5.75 9.05 15.64
CA GLY A 108 5.74 9.52 17.04
C GLY A 108 4.75 8.81 17.96
N ILE A 109 3.65 8.32 17.42
CA ILE A 109 2.66 7.52 18.17
C ILE A 109 3.26 6.18 18.67
N GLN A 110 4.26 5.62 17.96
CA GLN A 110 4.98 4.43 18.44
C GLN A 110 5.80 4.74 19.70
N GLY A 111 6.40 5.93 19.75
CA GLY A 111 7.12 6.39 20.93
C GLY A 111 6.25 6.36 22.19
N LEU A 112 4.99 6.83 22.08
CA LEU A 112 4.06 6.79 23.20
C LEU A 112 3.61 5.36 23.54
N ARG A 113 3.32 4.52 22.54
CA ARG A 113 3.01 3.09 22.78
C ARG A 113 4.12 2.41 23.59
N ASN A 114 5.36 2.58 23.14
CA ASN A 114 6.52 1.94 23.73
C ASN A 114 6.82 2.49 25.14
N ALA A 115 6.74 3.81 25.34
CA ALA A 115 6.96 4.43 26.66
C ALA A 115 5.92 3.99 27.70
N MET A 116 4.70 3.71 27.28
CA MET A 116 3.59 3.34 28.18
C MET A 116 3.37 1.82 28.30
N GLY A 117 4.05 0.98 27.53
CA GLY A 117 3.77 -0.45 27.49
C GLY A 117 2.37 -0.79 26.95
N TYR A 118 1.83 0.04 26.06
CA TYR A 118 0.55 -0.19 25.40
C TYR A 118 0.67 -1.20 24.27
N SER A 119 -0.42 -1.85 23.86
CA SER A 119 -0.43 -2.80 22.74
C SER A 119 0.33 -2.27 21.53
N ARG A 120 1.33 -3.03 21.08
CA ARG A 120 2.08 -2.72 19.85
C ARG A 120 1.22 -2.99 18.62
N GLN A 121 1.59 -2.41 17.49
CA GLN A 121 0.88 -2.59 16.23
C GLN A 121 1.75 -3.30 15.20
N HIS A 122 1.17 -4.29 14.53
CA HIS A 122 1.74 -4.89 13.33
C HIS A 122 1.16 -4.21 12.09
N ASN A 123 1.99 -3.50 11.35
CA ASN A 123 1.59 -2.71 10.19
C ASN A 123 1.45 -3.59 8.93
N THR A 124 0.39 -4.37 8.85
CA THR A 124 0.20 -5.44 7.86
C THR A 124 -0.63 -5.06 6.65
N ILE A 125 -1.50 -4.05 6.77
CA ILE A 125 -2.57 -3.77 5.78
C ILE A 125 -2.08 -3.53 4.34
N CYS A 126 -0.80 -3.17 4.13
CA CYS A 126 -0.29 -2.79 2.81
C CYS A 126 0.95 -3.60 2.38
N SER A 127 2.05 -3.53 3.14
CA SER A 127 3.38 -3.88 2.66
C SER A 127 3.97 -5.19 3.20
N SER A 128 3.36 -5.83 4.18
CA SER A 128 3.88 -7.07 4.79
C SER A 128 4.07 -8.19 3.76
N VAL A 129 3.10 -8.38 2.87
CA VAL A 129 3.15 -9.38 1.79
C VAL A 129 4.27 -9.07 0.79
N MET A 130 4.42 -7.79 0.40
CA MET A 130 5.52 -7.36 -0.47
C MET A 130 6.88 -7.60 0.20
N LEU A 131 7.01 -7.26 1.49
CA LEU A 131 8.24 -7.49 2.26
C LEU A 131 8.58 -8.98 2.29
N SER A 132 7.63 -9.84 2.66
CA SER A 132 7.85 -11.29 2.74
C SER A 132 8.22 -11.88 1.37
N GLY A 133 7.47 -11.56 0.31
CA GLY A 133 7.72 -12.09 -1.03
C GLY A 133 9.08 -11.67 -1.61
N MET A 134 9.48 -10.41 -1.43
CA MET A 134 10.80 -9.93 -1.86
C MET A 134 11.93 -10.50 -1.00
N SER A 135 11.71 -10.62 0.31
CA SER A 135 12.73 -11.17 1.22
C SER A 135 12.97 -12.66 0.97
N ALA A 136 11.97 -13.40 0.50
CA ALA A 136 12.08 -14.83 0.21
C ALA A 136 13.19 -15.13 -0.83
N GLY A 137 13.28 -14.34 -1.89
CA GLY A 137 14.29 -14.49 -2.94
C GLY A 137 15.46 -13.52 -2.77
N VAL A 138 15.18 -12.24 -2.84
CA VAL A 138 16.17 -11.15 -2.82
C VAL A 138 16.81 -10.96 -1.44
N GLY A 139 16.07 -11.22 -0.35
CA GLY A 139 16.51 -10.99 1.04
C GLY A 139 16.10 -9.63 1.62
N SER A 140 15.57 -8.72 0.81
CA SER A 140 15.17 -7.38 1.24
C SER A 140 14.23 -6.71 0.24
N GLN A 141 13.51 -5.67 0.67
CA GLN A 141 12.81 -4.73 -0.23
C GLN A 141 13.79 -3.78 -0.90
N ARG A 142 14.58 -4.29 -1.82
CA ARG A 142 15.53 -3.56 -2.66
C ARG A 142 15.39 -3.96 -4.12
N GLY A 143 15.85 -3.13 -5.03
CA GLY A 143 15.79 -3.39 -6.47
C GLY A 143 16.43 -2.25 -7.27
N CYS A 144 16.24 -2.27 -8.58
CA CYS A 144 16.78 -1.27 -9.51
C CYS A 144 16.34 0.16 -9.15
N ASP A 145 17.15 1.14 -9.49
CA ASP A 145 16.76 2.54 -9.43
C ASP A 145 15.60 2.79 -10.42
N PRO A 146 14.48 3.38 -9.99
CA PRO A 146 13.34 3.61 -10.89
C PRO A 146 13.65 4.52 -12.08
N ARG A 147 14.72 5.30 -12.04
CA ARG A 147 15.18 6.09 -13.19
C ARG A 147 15.69 5.23 -14.33
N GLU A 148 16.10 4.00 -14.06
CA GLU A 148 16.59 3.04 -15.06
C GLU A 148 15.48 2.54 -16.01
N PHE A 149 14.20 2.74 -15.68
CA PHE A 149 13.11 2.50 -16.64
C PHE A 149 13.31 3.26 -17.95
N ALA A 150 13.99 4.41 -17.92
CA ALA A 150 14.32 5.17 -19.13
C ALA A 150 15.38 4.50 -20.02
N GLU A 151 16.10 3.51 -19.50
CA GLU A 151 17.16 2.78 -20.21
C GLU A 151 16.72 1.39 -20.69
N ALA A 152 15.48 0.95 -20.36
CA ALA A 152 14.94 -0.33 -20.72
C ALA A 152 14.54 -0.43 -22.21
N ASP A 153 14.60 -1.63 -22.78
CA ASP A 153 14.08 -1.98 -24.10
C ASP A 153 12.77 -2.76 -24.03
N LEU A 154 12.54 -3.47 -22.90
CA LEU A 154 11.27 -4.08 -22.54
C LEU A 154 10.88 -3.68 -21.10
N ILE A 155 9.65 -3.23 -20.93
CA ILE A 155 9.08 -2.88 -19.63
C ILE A 155 7.88 -3.76 -19.37
N VAL A 156 7.94 -4.56 -18.29
CA VAL A 156 6.81 -5.37 -17.84
C VAL A 156 6.22 -4.72 -16.58
N VAL A 157 5.02 -4.20 -16.66
CA VAL A 157 4.28 -3.64 -15.51
C VAL A 157 3.32 -4.71 -15.01
N TRP A 158 3.59 -5.26 -13.84
CA TRP A 158 2.88 -6.42 -13.30
C TRP A 158 2.19 -6.09 -11.97
N GLY A 159 0.85 -6.21 -11.94
CA GLY A 159 0.02 -5.92 -10.77
C GLY A 159 0.15 -4.47 -10.26
N SER A 160 0.33 -3.52 -11.19
CA SER A 160 0.57 -2.11 -10.87
C SER A 160 -0.13 -1.18 -11.87
N ASN A 161 -0.68 -0.07 -11.37
CA ASN A 161 -1.29 0.98 -12.19
C ASN A 161 -0.59 2.34 -11.98
N PRO A 162 0.65 2.53 -12.48
CA PRO A 162 1.43 3.75 -12.27
C PRO A 162 0.73 5.03 -12.72
N VAL A 163 -0.14 4.98 -13.73
CA VAL A 163 -0.94 6.14 -14.17
C VAL A 163 -1.81 6.70 -13.03
N HIS A 164 -2.29 5.87 -12.11
CA HIS A 164 -3.06 6.28 -10.92
C HIS A 164 -2.21 6.43 -9.67
N THR A 165 -1.18 5.58 -9.50
CA THR A 165 -0.51 5.37 -8.22
C THR A 165 0.97 5.74 -8.18
N GLN A 166 1.61 6.01 -9.35
CA GLN A 166 3.03 6.38 -9.46
C GLN A 166 3.31 7.16 -10.75
N VAL A 167 2.65 8.31 -10.92
CA VAL A 167 2.66 9.07 -12.18
C VAL A 167 4.06 9.46 -12.69
N ASN A 168 5.01 9.69 -11.79
CA ASN A 168 6.39 10.05 -12.13
C ASN A 168 7.11 8.93 -12.88
N LEU A 169 6.86 7.66 -12.52
CA LEU A 169 7.43 6.51 -13.22
C LEU A 169 7.03 6.49 -14.70
N MET A 170 5.80 6.92 -15.01
CA MET A 170 5.33 6.99 -16.39
C MET A 170 6.15 7.95 -17.26
N SER A 171 6.79 8.97 -16.67
CA SER A 171 7.69 9.87 -17.37
C SER A 171 8.96 9.14 -17.84
N HIS A 172 9.54 8.29 -16.98
CA HIS A 172 10.70 7.47 -17.32
C HIS A 172 10.34 6.39 -18.35
N ILE A 173 9.19 5.73 -18.20
CA ILE A 173 8.65 4.77 -19.17
C ILE A 173 8.43 5.45 -20.53
N SER A 174 7.80 6.62 -20.55
CA SER A 174 7.55 7.39 -21.77
C SER A 174 8.86 7.78 -22.49
N ARG A 175 9.90 8.12 -21.71
CA ARG A 175 11.24 8.41 -22.26
C ARG A 175 11.84 7.19 -22.94
N ALA A 176 11.83 6.00 -22.29
CA ALA A 176 12.32 4.77 -22.90
C ALA A 176 11.58 4.44 -24.20
N ARG A 177 10.25 4.55 -24.22
CA ARG A 177 9.44 4.30 -25.41
C ARG A 177 9.78 5.28 -26.55
N LYS A 178 9.96 6.56 -26.23
CA LYS A 178 10.27 7.60 -27.22
C LYS A 178 11.69 7.50 -27.76
N GLU A 179 12.67 7.29 -26.89
CA GLU A 179 14.10 7.39 -27.23
C GLU A 179 14.68 6.05 -27.71
N ARG A 180 14.11 4.92 -27.22
CA ARG A 180 14.63 3.58 -27.46
C ARG A 180 13.68 2.64 -28.20
N GLY A 181 12.41 3.04 -28.36
CA GLY A 181 11.37 2.17 -28.90
C GLY A 181 10.97 1.05 -27.93
N ALA A 182 11.15 1.25 -26.64
CA ALA A 182 10.88 0.25 -25.61
C ALA A 182 9.43 -0.27 -25.68
N LYS A 183 9.26 -1.59 -25.70
CA LYS A 183 7.96 -2.27 -25.63
C LYS A 183 7.46 -2.26 -24.18
N MET A 184 6.15 -2.04 -23.99
CA MET A 184 5.52 -2.08 -22.67
C MET A 184 4.44 -3.16 -22.62
N ILE A 185 4.64 -4.18 -21.79
CA ILE A 185 3.65 -5.23 -21.48
C ILE A 185 3.06 -4.94 -20.11
N VAL A 186 1.73 -4.97 -20.00
CA VAL A 186 1.03 -4.79 -18.73
C VAL A 186 0.30 -6.07 -18.38
N ILE A 187 0.55 -6.59 -17.17
CA ILE A 187 -0.10 -7.78 -16.61
C ILE A 187 -0.96 -7.33 -15.44
N ASP A 188 -2.27 -7.33 -15.61
CA ASP A 188 -3.25 -6.83 -14.64
C ASP A 188 -4.62 -7.47 -14.95
N PRO A 189 -5.41 -7.89 -13.95
CA PRO A 189 -6.69 -8.58 -14.17
C PRO A 189 -7.75 -7.74 -14.90
N TYR A 190 -7.55 -6.44 -15.04
CA TYR A 190 -8.45 -5.59 -15.84
C TYR A 190 -7.68 -4.52 -16.61
N ARG A 191 -8.33 -3.94 -17.62
CA ARG A 191 -7.72 -2.94 -18.51
C ARG A 191 -7.62 -1.58 -17.84
N THR A 192 -6.65 -1.46 -16.92
CA THR A 192 -6.33 -0.22 -16.20
C THR A 192 -5.94 0.92 -17.16
N PRO A 193 -5.93 2.18 -16.71
CA PRO A 193 -5.35 3.29 -17.47
C PRO A 193 -3.88 3.07 -17.87
N THR A 194 -3.12 2.31 -17.09
CA THR A 194 -1.76 1.91 -17.45
C THR A 194 -1.79 0.86 -18.58
N ALA A 195 -2.67 -0.13 -18.50
CA ALA A 195 -2.84 -1.15 -19.54
C ALA A 195 -3.27 -0.55 -20.88
N ARG A 196 -4.08 0.53 -20.87
CA ARG A 196 -4.44 1.28 -22.09
C ARG A 196 -3.27 1.97 -22.77
N GLN A 197 -2.15 2.19 -22.07
CA GLN A 197 -0.93 2.75 -22.63
C GLN A 197 0.10 1.68 -23.01
N GLY A 198 -0.09 0.44 -22.58
CA GLY A 198 0.74 -0.71 -22.94
C GLY A 198 0.56 -1.12 -24.40
N ASP A 199 1.59 -1.77 -24.96
CA ASP A 199 1.53 -2.36 -26.29
C ASP A 199 0.82 -3.72 -26.25
N ILE A 200 0.93 -4.43 -25.11
CA ILE A 200 0.25 -5.70 -24.82
C ILE A 200 -0.35 -5.62 -23.41
N HIS A 201 -1.57 -6.12 -23.27
CA HIS A 201 -2.23 -6.31 -21.97
C HIS A 201 -2.57 -7.80 -21.81
N ILE A 202 -2.00 -8.42 -20.75
CA ILE A 202 -2.24 -9.82 -20.37
C ILE A 202 -3.10 -9.80 -19.11
N ARG A 203 -4.19 -10.59 -19.10
CA ARG A 203 -5.17 -10.62 -18.01
C ARG A 203 -5.19 -11.97 -17.31
N PRO A 204 -4.41 -12.15 -16.22
CA PRO A 204 -4.52 -13.35 -15.40
C PRO A 204 -5.77 -13.30 -14.53
N ARG A 205 -6.34 -14.45 -14.19
CA ARG A 205 -7.28 -14.54 -13.08
C ARG A 205 -6.61 -14.00 -11.80
N PRO A 206 -7.31 -13.22 -10.95
CA PRO A 206 -6.71 -12.63 -9.75
C PRO A 206 -6.08 -13.69 -8.83
N GLY A 207 -4.81 -13.47 -8.43
CA GLY A 207 -4.08 -14.35 -7.52
C GLY A 207 -3.37 -15.53 -8.19
N THR A 208 -3.29 -15.59 -9.52
CA THR A 208 -2.65 -16.72 -10.25
C THR A 208 -1.27 -16.37 -10.84
N ASP A 209 -0.69 -15.27 -10.44
CA ASP A 209 0.55 -14.69 -10.94
C ASP A 209 1.75 -15.65 -10.85
N ALA A 210 1.82 -16.48 -9.79
CA ALA A 210 2.88 -17.46 -9.62
C ALA A 210 2.89 -18.50 -10.75
N ALA A 211 1.71 -18.95 -11.19
CA ALA A 211 1.61 -19.93 -12.28
C ALA A 211 2.14 -19.35 -13.60
N LEU A 212 1.81 -18.09 -13.90
CA LEU A 212 2.35 -17.39 -15.07
C LEU A 212 3.88 -17.28 -14.99
N ALA A 213 4.42 -16.88 -13.84
CA ALA A 213 5.86 -16.74 -13.65
C ALA A 213 6.60 -18.08 -13.79
N CYS A 214 6.05 -19.17 -13.26
CA CYS A 214 6.59 -20.51 -13.41
C CYS A 214 6.66 -20.94 -14.88
N ALA A 215 5.59 -20.72 -15.65
CA ALA A 215 5.57 -21.07 -17.07
C ALA A 215 6.55 -20.23 -17.89
N VAL A 216 6.69 -18.94 -17.56
CA VAL A 216 7.72 -18.09 -18.22
C VAL A 216 9.12 -18.63 -17.90
N MET A 217 9.43 -18.99 -16.65
CA MET A 217 10.72 -19.58 -16.29
C MET A 217 10.95 -20.93 -16.99
N HIS A 218 9.93 -21.81 -17.05
CA HIS A 218 9.99 -23.08 -17.79
C HIS A 218 10.43 -22.83 -19.24
N ILE A 219 9.84 -21.85 -19.93
CA ILE A 219 10.17 -21.52 -21.31
C ILE A 219 11.60 -20.95 -21.42
N LEU A 220 12.03 -20.11 -20.44
CA LEU A 220 13.40 -19.59 -20.42
C LEU A 220 14.44 -20.73 -20.35
N PHE A 221 14.19 -21.77 -19.55
CA PHE A 221 15.05 -22.96 -19.51
C PHE A 221 14.97 -23.77 -20.81
N ARG A 222 13.76 -24.05 -21.28
CA ARG A 222 13.50 -24.84 -22.50
C ARG A 222 14.18 -24.24 -23.75
N ASP A 223 14.08 -22.91 -23.90
CA ASP A 223 14.52 -22.21 -25.12
C ASP A 223 15.96 -21.64 -24.98
N GLY A 224 16.65 -21.95 -23.88
CA GLY A 224 18.05 -21.58 -23.67
C GLY A 224 18.29 -20.11 -23.33
N HIS A 225 17.28 -19.41 -22.80
CA HIS A 225 17.37 -18.02 -22.33
C HIS A 225 17.77 -17.91 -20.85
N ALA A 226 17.87 -19.02 -20.12
CA ALA A 226 18.35 -19.05 -18.75
C ALA A 226 19.87 -18.86 -18.69
N ASP A 227 20.34 -17.89 -17.89
CA ASP A 227 21.79 -17.63 -17.72
C ASP A 227 22.38 -18.55 -16.65
N ARG A 228 22.84 -19.71 -17.07
CA ARG A 228 23.39 -20.73 -16.17
C ARG A 228 24.66 -20.27 -15.46
N ALA A 229 25.47 -19.43 -16.09
CA ALA A 229 26.69 -18.91 -15.47
C ALA A 229 26.34 -17.94 -14.34
N TYR A 230 25.39 -17.03 -14.56
CA TYR A 230 24.89 -16.13 -13.54
C TYR A 230 24.26 -16.90 -12.37
N MET A 231 23.40 -17.87 -12.67
CA MET A 231 22.75 -18.65 -11.60
C MET A 231 23.77 -19.43 -10.76
N ALA A 232 24.79 -20.03 -11.36
CA ALA A 232 25.85 -20.76 -10.62
C ALA A 232 26.61 -19.84 -9.66
N GLU A 233 26.84 -18.58 -10.03
CA GLU A 233 27.56 -17.60 -9.23
C GLU A 233 26.68 -16.97 -8.14
N PHE A 234 25.47 -16.51 -8.49
CA PHE A 234 24.65 -15.62 -7.67
C PHE A 234 23.41 -16.27 -7.06
N THR A 235 23.11 -17.55 -7.32
CA THR A 235 21.88 -18.17 -6.80
C THR A 235 22.13 -19.53 -6.15
N ASN A 236 21.13 -19.99 -5.41
CA ASN A 236 21.08 -21.34 -4.83
C ASN A 236 19.99 -22.16 -5.54
N ASP A 237 20.15 -23.49 -5.57
CA ASP A 237 19.12 -24.46 -6.00
C ASP A 237 18.63 -24.31 -7.44
N ALA A 238 19.45 -23.81 -8.39
CA ALA A 238 19.04 -23.61 -9.78
C ALA A 238 18.61 -24.91 -10.49
N ASP A 239 19.34 -26.02 -10.30
CA ASP A 239 19.01 -27.32 -10.89
C ASP A 239 17.70 -27.88 -10.28
N LEU A 240 17.48 -27.64 -8.98
CA LEU A 240 16.23 -28.04 -8.32
C LEU A 240 15.04 -27.27 -8.87
N LEU A 241 15.21 -25.95 -9.10
CA LEU A 241 14.18 -25.12 -9.74
C LEU A 241 13.85 -25.62 -11.14
N GLU A 242 14.86 -25.86 -11.99
CA GLU A 242 14.66 -26.32 -13.36
C GLU A 242 13.87 -27.64 -13.38
N ALA A 243 14.27 -28.63 -12.58
CA ALA A 243 13.57 -29.90 -12.47
C ALA A 243 12.12 -29.74 -11.98
N HIS A 244 11.91 -28.85 -11.00
CA HIS A 244 10.56 -28.53 -10.49
C HIS A 244 9.66 -27.95 -11.59
N LEU A 245 10.21 -27.08 -12.43
CA LEU A 245 9.48 -26.39 -13.48
C LEU A 245 9.14 -27.27 -14.70
N GLU A 246 9.71 -28.47 -14.85
CA GLU A 246 9.40 -29.36 -15.97
C GLU A 246 7.90 -29.61 -16.16
N SER A 247 7.15 -29.71 -15.08
CA SER A 247 5.69 -29.92 -15.08
C SER A 247 4.86 -28.63 -14.99
N ARG A 248 5.50 -27.45 -14.98
CA ARG A 248 4.84 -26.12 -14.87
C ARG A 248 4.92 -25.36 -16.20
N GLY A 249 4.65 -26.06 -17.29
CA GLY A 249 4.68 -25.47 -18.63
C GLY A 249 3.47 -24.58 -18.96
N PRO A 250 3.45 -23.99 -20.17
CA PRO A 250 2.42 -23.02 -20.59
C PRO A 250 1.00 -23.59 -20.54
N GLY A 251 0.78 -24.88 -20.83
CA GLY A 251 -0.54 -25.51 -20.73
C GLY A 251 -1.07 -25.54 -19.30
N TRP A 252 -0.23 -25.96 -18.35
CA TRP A 252 -0.56 -25.94 -16.92
C TRP A 252 -0.90 -24.52 -16.43
N ALA A 253 -0.09 -23.53 -16.82
CA ALA A 253 -0.36 -22.15 -16.42
C ALA A 253 -1.62 -21.59 -17.07
N SER A 254 -1.90 -21.93 -18.33
CA SER A 254 -3.12 -21.51 -19.03
C SER A 254 -4.40 -21.98 -18.34
N GLU A 255 -4.43 -23.20 -17.84
CA GLU A 255 -5.57 -23.74 -17.07
C GLU A 255 -5.82 -22.95 -15.79
N ILE A 256 -4.76 -22.57 -15.07
CA ILE A 256 -4.85 -21.82 -13.80
C ILE A 256 -5.16 -20.35 -14.05
N THR A 257 -4.42 -19.71 -14.96
CA THR A 257 -4.46 -18.25 -15.15
C THR A 257 -5.58 -17.77 -16.06
N GLY A 258 -6.09 -18.67 -16.93
CA GLY A 258 -7.01 -18.31 -18.00
C GLY A 258 -6.35 -17.63 -19.21
N ILE A 259 -5.02 -17.44 -19.19
CA ILE A 259 -4.28 -16.82 -20.30
C ILE A 259 -4.04 -17.88 -21.40
N PRO A 260 -4.28 -17.55 -22.68
CA PRO A 260 -3.95 -18.45 -23.79
C PRO A 260 -2.47 -18.85 -23.82
N VAL A 261 -2.19 -20.11 -24.17
CA VAL A 261 -0.81 -20.63 -24.24
C VAL A 261 0.08 -19.75 -25.13
N GLU A 262 -0.45 -19.27 -26.23
CA GLU A 262 0.25 -18.42 -27.20
C GLU A 262 0.70 -17.09 -26.62
N GLU A 263 -0.10 -16.52 -25.72
CA GLU A 263 0.25 -15.27 -25.03
C GLU A 263 1.34 -15.50 -23.98
N ILE A 264 1.31 -16.64 -23.26
CA ILE A 264 2.36 -17.04 -22.32
C ILE A 264 3.70 -17.25 -23.06
N GLU A 265 3.66 -17.96 -24.19
CA GLU A 265 4.82 -18.18 -25.06
C GLU A 265 5.38 -16.87 -25.62
N ALA A 266 4.52 -15.94 -26.01
CA ALA A 266 4.92 -14.65 -26.53
C ALA A 266 5.58 -13.77 -25.44
N LEU A 267 5.01 -13.74 -24.22
CA LEU A 267 5.58 -13.04 -23.08
C LEU A 267 6.99 -13.58 -22.75
N ALA A 268 7.11 -14.91 -22.65
CA ALA A 268 8.37 -15.56 -22.31
C ALA A 268 9.44 -15.31 -23.37
N ARG A 269 9.09 -15.37 -24.66
CA ARG A 269 9.99 -15.06 -25.77
C ARG A 269 10.45 -13.60 -25.72
N ASP A 270 9.53 -12.62 -25.61
CA ASP A 270 9.87 -11.21 -25.55
C ASP A 270 10.80 -10.92 -24.37
N TYR A 271 10.50 -11.48 -23.20
CA TYR A 271 11.33 -11.35 -22.01
C TYR A 271 12.68 -12.04 -22.17
N GLY A 272 12.72 -13.25 -22.75
CA GLY A 272 13.92 -14.06 -22.95
C GLY A 272 14.95 -13.40 -23.88
N VAL A 273 14.51 -12.85 -25.01
CA VAL A 273 15.42 -12.27 -26.01
C VAL A 273 15.88 -10.83 -25.72
N THR A 274 15.26 -10.14 -24.76
CA THR A 274 15.55 -8.72 -24.48
C THR A 274 16.47 -8.57 -23.28
N ASP A 275 17.72 -8.16 -23.45
CA ASP A 275 18.68 -8.02 -22.36
C ASP A 275 18.25 -6.97 -21.32
N ARG A 276 17.76 -5.82 -21.79
CA ARG A 276 17.29 -4.73 -20.93
C ARG A 276 15.78 -4.84 -20.69
N ALA A 277 15.39 -5.92 -20.03
CA ALA A 277 14.03 -6.17 -19.61
C ALA A 277 13.87 -5.86 -18.11
N ILE A 278 13.07 -4.84 -17.78
CA ILE A 278 12.80 -4.43 -16.41
C ILE A 278 11.36 -4.73 -16.01
N ILE A 279 11.18 -5.27 -14.81
CA ILE A 279 9.86 -5.59 -14.26
C ILE A 279 9.49 -4.54 -13.20
N ARG A 280 8.35 -3.85 -13.36
CA ARG A 280 7.69 -3.07 -12.30
C ARG A 280 6.71 -3.97 -11.57
N LEU A 281 7.09 -4.42 -10.39
CA LEU A 281 6.27 -5.27 -9.54
C LEU A 281 5.36 -4.41 -8.65
N GLY A 282 4.05 -4.61 -8.73
CA GLY A 282 3.06 -3.79 -8.04
C GLY A 282 2.53 -4.36 -6.73
N TYR A 283 1.82 -3.52 -5.96
CA TYR A 283 1.15 -3.93 -4.73
C TYR A 283 -0.17 -4.70 -4.96
N GLY A 284 -0.58 -4.93 -6.22
CA GLY A 284 -1.69 -5.82 -6.55
C GLY A 284 -1.50 -7.23 -5.98
N PHE A 285 -0.27 -7.73 -5.99
CA PHE A 285 0.10 -9.00 -5.35
C PHE A 285 -0.21 -9.02 -3.85
N SER A 286 0.04 -7.91 -3.16
CA SER A 286 -0.17 -7.82 -1.70
C SER A 286 -1.64 -7.87 -1.29
N ARG A 287 -2.55 -7.99 -2.25
CA ARG A 287 -4.00 -8.02 -2.03
C ARG A 287 -4.61 -9.42 -2.14
N SER A 288 -3.78 -10.46 -2.18
CA SER A 288 -4.20 -11.86 -2.19
C SER A 288 -3.49 -12.66 -1.10
N ARG A 289 -4.15 -13.72 -0.57
CA ARG A 289 -3.59 -14.57 0.49
C ARG A 289 -2.29 -15.25 0.08
N ASN A 290 -2.14 -15.60 -1.19
CA ASN A 290 -0.94 -16.20 -1.78
C ASN A 290 0.05 -15.18 -2.38
N GLY A 291 -0.16 -13.89 -2.15
CA GLY A 291 0.59 -12.82 -2.81
C GLY A 291 2.12 -12.90 -2.61
N SER A 292 2.58 -13.36 -1.44
CA SER A 292 4.01 -13.52 -1.17
C SER A 292 4.67 -14.57 -2.07
N SER A 293 4.00 -15.71 -2.32
CA SER A 293 4.52 -16.72 -3.27
C SER A 293 4.51 -16.21 -4.71
N GLY A 294 3.49 -15.43 -5.09
CA GLY A 294 3.45 -14.77 -6.40
C GLY A 294 4.60 -13.78 -6.59
N LEU A 295 4.85 -12.94 -5.59
CA LEU A 295 5.98 -12.00 -5.58
C LEU A 295 7.34 -12.71 -5.66
N HIS A 296 7.52 -13.78 -4.88
CA HIS A 296 8.72 -14.60 -4.93
C HIS A 296 8.91 -15.21 -6.33
N ALA A 297 7.87 -15.84 -6.89
CA ALA A 297 7.95 -16.46 -8.22
C ALA A 297 8.34 -15.46 -9.31
N VAL A 298 7.75 -14.25 -9.32
CA VAL A 298 8.12 -13.21 -10.29
C VAL A 298 9.53 -12.68 -10.04
N SER A 299 9.97 -12.59 -8.77
CA SER A 299 11.34 -12.15 -8.44
C SER A 299 12.43 -13.14 -8.91
N CYS A 300 12.07 -14.41 -9.16
CA CYS A 300 12.99 -15.40 -9.72
C CYS A 300 13.30 -15.15 -11.22
N LEU A 301 12.41 -14.50 -11.97
CA LEU A 301 12.59 -14.25 -13.41
C LEU A 301 13.91 -13.54 -13.74
N PRO A 302 14.25 -12.38 -13.14
CA PRO A 302 15.52 -11.71 -13.42
C PRO A 302 16.73 -12.51 -12.93
N ALA A 303 16.59 -13.38 -11.91
CA ALA A 303 17.66 -14.25 -11.45
C ALA A 303 17.92 -15.40 -12.42
N VAL A 304 16.87 -16.04 -12.96
CA VAL A 304 16.99 -17.09 -14.00
C VAL A 304 17.64 -16.54 -15.26
N LYS A 305 17.25 -15.34 -15.67
CA LYS A 305 17.76 -14.71 -16.90
C LYS A 305 19.13 -14.05 -16.74
N GLY A 306 19.62 -13.81 -15.52
CA GLY A 306 20.80 -13.00 -15.26
C GLY A 306 20.60 -11.51 -15.61
N ALA A 307 19.37 -11.02 -15.55
CA ALA A 307 19.01 -9.66 -15.97
C ALA A 307 19.66 -8.58 -15.12
N TRP A 308 20.01 -8.86 -13.87
CA TRP A 308 20.68 -7.95 -12.95
C TRP A 308 22.06 -7.45 -13.43
N LYS A 309 22.67 -8.10 -14.42
CA LYS A 309 23.95 -7.67 -15.03
C LYS A 309 23.83 -6.38 -15.85
N HIS A 310 22.62 -6.00 -16.23
CA HIS A 310 22.37 -4.94 -17.19
C HIS A 310 21.62 -3.75 -16.57
N ARG A 311 22.09 -2.54 -16.84
CA ARG A 311 21.34 -1.32 -16.51
C ARG A 311 20.08 -1.24 -17.37
N GLY A 312 18.96 -0.85 -16.75
CA GLY A 312 17.64 -0.88 -17.40
C GLY A 312 17.01 -2.28 -17.45
N ALA A 313 17.51 -3.20 -16.64
CA ALA A 313 16.98 -4.56 -16.47
C ALA A 313 16.81 -4.92 -14.99
N GLY A 314 16.24 -6.09 -14.71
CA GLY A 314 16.01 -6.57 -13.35
C GLY A 314 14.59 -6.29 -12.85
N LEU A 315 14.46 -5.95 -11.57
CA LEU A 315 13.16 -5.82 -10.92
C LEU A 315 13.10 -4.57 -10.03
N TYR A 316 11.97 -3.89 -10.07
CA TYR A 316 11.65 -2.78 -9.20
C TYR A 316 10.26 -2.98 -8.57
N GLY A 317 10.22 -3.27 -7.28
CA GLY A 317 8.99 -3.36 -6.47
C GLY A 317 8.90 -2.20 -5.48
N SER A 318 9.73 -2.28 -4.45
CA SER A 318 9.93 -1.25 -3.44
C SER A 318 11.41 -1.15 -3.13
N ILE A 319 11.89 0.07 -2.90
CA ILE A 319 13.27 0.35 -2.48
C ILE A 319 13.33 1.02 -1.10
N GLY A 320 12.29 0.83 -0.29
CA GLY A 320 12.19 1.44 1.04
C GLY A 320 13.37 1.10 1.97
N ASN A 321 13.96 -0.08 1.80
CA ASN A 321 15.12 -0.52 2.58
C ASN A 321 16.48 0.06 2.12
N ASN A 322 16.48 0.93 1.10
CA ASN A 322 17.66 1.72 0.77
C ASN A 322 17.94 2.84 1.80
N PHE A 323 16.93 3.18 2.61
CA PHE A 323 17.07 4.18 3.66
C PHE A 323 17.38 3.52 5.00
N ASN A 324 18.60 3.72 5.48
CA ASN A 324 18.99 3.33 6.84
C ASN A 324 18.89 4.55 7.77
N VAL A 325 17.65 4.95 8.07
CA VAL A 325 17.37 6.08 8.96
C VAL A 325 17.12 5.56 10.38
N ASN A 326 17.88 6.05 11.35
CA ASN A 326 17.64 5.74 12.76
C ASN A 326 16.39 6.52 13.23
N THR A 327 15.28 5.83 13.42
CA THR A 327 14.02 6.40 13.91
C THR A 327 13.82 6.20 15.42
N SER A 328 14.75 5.57 16.14
CA SER A 328 14.59 5.25 17.56
C SER A 328 14.35 6.47 18.44
N LEU A 329 14.84 7.64 18.04
CA LEU A 329 14.53 8.91 18.71
C LEU A 329 13.04 9.25 18.66
N VAL A 330 12.33 8.85 17.61
CA VAL A 330 10.89 9.10 17.44
C VAL A 330 10.06 7.95 17.98
N THR A 331 10.46 6.71 17.66
CA THR A 331 9.68 5.50 17.95
C THR A 331 9.92 4.91 19.33
N GLY A 332 11.00 5.29 20.00
CA GLY A 332 11.46 4.56 21.19
C GLY A 332 12.00 3.18 20.84
N ILE A 333 12.11 2.34 21.86
CA ILE A 333 12.56 0.95 21.75
C ILE A 333 11.36 0.03 22.02
N ASP A 334 11.09 -0.89 21.10
CA ASP A 334 10.05 -1.90 21.26
C ASP A 334 10.38 -2.86 22.42
N ASP A 335 9.41 -3.10 23.29
CA ASP A 335 9.47 -4.16 24.28
C ASP A 335 8.90 -5.46 23.66
N PRO A 336 9.69 -6.51 23.45
CA PRO A 336 9.22 -7.74 22.83
C PRO A 336 8.15 -8.46 23.65
N ASP A 337 8.10 -8.26 24.96
CA ASP A 337 7.14 -8.92 25.85
C ASP A 337 5.73 -8.29 25.80
N VAL A 338 5.59 -7.07 25.28
CA VAL A 338 4.30 -6.45 25.03
C VAL A 338 3.67 -7.06 23.77
N ARG A 339 2.39 -7.47 23.87
CA ARG A 339 1.67 -8.07 22.73
C ARG A 339 1.66 -7.16 21.50
N ARG A 340 1.58 -7.78 20.32
CA ARG A 340 1.50 -7.08 19.03
C ARG A 340 0.20 -7.44 18.32
N LEU A 341 -0.64 -6.45 18.02
CA LEU A 341 -1.92 -6.60 17.36
C LEU A 341 -1.81 -6.36 15.86
N ASP A 342 -2.38 -7.24 15.05
CA ASP A 342 -2.42 -7.08 13.59
C ASP A 342 -3.51 -6.07 13.21
N MET A 343 -3.10 -4.96 12.60
CA MET A 343 -4.01 -3.88 12.20
C MET A 343 -5.01 -4.30 11.11
N SER A 344 -4.71 -5.32 10.30
CA SER A 344 -5.63 -5.84 9.28
C SER A 344 -6.76 -6.69 9.90
N ARG A 345 -6.60 -7.10 11.17
CA ARG A 345 -7.57 -7.87 11.95
C ARG A 345 -8.28 -7.03 13.01
N LEU A 346 -8.36 -5.72 12.79
CA LEU A 346 -8.95 -4.79 13.77
C LEU A 346 -10.37 -5.20 14.18
N GLY A 347 -11.24 -5.60 13.25
CA GLY A 347 -12.61 -6.04 13.56
C GLY A 347 -12.64 -7.20 14.55
N PRO A 348 -12.04 -8.37 14.26
CA PRO A 348 -11.92 -9.49 15.19
C PRO A 348 -11.29 -9.11 16.55
N VAL A 349 -10.22 -8.28 16.55
CA VAL A 349 -9.60 -7.80 17.81
C VAL A 349 -10.61 -7.02 18.67
N LEU A 350 -11.35 -6.09 18.08
CA LEU A 350 -12.34 -5.27 18.78
C LEU A 350 -13.58 -6.07 19.23
N MET A 351 -13.86 -7.20 18.57
CA MET A 351 -14.93 -8.13 18.94
C MET A 351 -14.45 -9.21 19.92
N ASP A 352 -13.27 -9.03 20.52
CA ASP A 352 -12.69 -9.88 21.56
C ASP A 352 -12.43 -11.34 21.10
N ASP A 353 -12.14 -11.55 19.80
CA ASP A 353 -11.70 -12.85 19.30
C ASP A 353 -10.35 -13.23 19.96
N PRO A 354 -10.29 -14.36 20.68
CA PRO A 354 -9.10 -14.73 21.46
C PRO A 354 -7.83 -14.88 20.62
N GLU A 355 -7.95 -15.35 19.37
CA GLU A 355 -6.79 -15.63 18.54
C GLU A 355 -6.06 -14.34 18.15
N PRO A 356 -6.68 -13.28 17.53
CA PRO A 356 -5.97 -12.05 17.21
C PRO A 356 -5.65 -11.18 18.43
N LEU A 357 -6.28 -11.42 19.58
CA LEU A 357 -5.91 -10.77 20.85
C LEU A 357 -4.55 -11.23 21.39
N ASN A 358 -3.96 -12.29 20.86
CA ASN A 358 -2.64 -12.80 21.28
C ASN A 358 -2.52 -13.02 22.81
N GLY A 359 -3.58 -13.53 23.45
CA GLY A 359 -3.61 -13.84 24.89
C GLY A 359 -3.67 -12.62 25.82
N GLY A 360 -3.76 -11.41 25.29
CA GLY A 360 -3.88 -10.18 26.09
C GLY A 360 -5.33 -9.79 26.39
N PRO A 361 -5.55 -8.69 27.12
CA PRO A 361 -6.88 -8.21 27.51
C PRO A 361 -7.68 -7.68 26.31
N PRO A 362 -9.02 -7.51 26.43
CA PRO A 362 -9.81 -6.80 25.42
C PRO A 362 -9.26 -5.38 25.20
N VAL A 363 -9.40 -4.86 23.98
CA VAL A 363 -9.09 -3.46 23.69
C VAL A 363 -10.30 -2.61 24.06
N THR A 364 -10.15 -1.72 25.03
CA THR A 364 -11.22 -0.84 25.55
C THR A 364 -10.88 0.64 25.49
N ALA A 365 -9.69 1.00 25.03
CA ALA A 365 -9.30 2.39 24.81
C ALA A 365 -8.44 2.52 23.55
N MET A 366 -8.79 3.45 22.68
CA MET A 366 -8.08 3.67 21.42
C MET A 366 -7.81 5.14 21.14
N LEU A 367 -6.65 5.43 20.53
CA LEU A 367 -6.42 6.62 19.73
C LEU A 367 -6.33 6.18 18.25
N VAL A 368 -7.03 6.88 17.38
CA VAL A 368 -6.84 6.74 15.93
C VAL A 368 -6.22 8.02 15.38
N GLN A 369 -5.08 7.86 14.68
CA GLN A 369 -4.33 8.96 14.09
C GLN A 369 -3.87 8.59 12.67
N SER A 370 -3.95 9.52 11.73
CA SER A 370 -3.52 9.30 10.34
C SER A 370 -4.15 8.06 9.69
N SER A 371 -5.40 7.73 10.04
CA SER A 371 -6.12 6.55 9.53
C SER A 371 -7.64 6.71 9.69
N ASN A 372 -8.42 5.99 8.84
CA ASN A 372 -9.88 5.94 8.90
C ASN A 372 -10.37 4.47 8.89
N PRO A 373 -10.09 3.69 9.97
CA PRO A 373 -10.31 2.25 9.98
C PRO A 373 -11.78 1.82 9.82
N ALA A 374 -12.76 2.62 10.26
CA ALA A 374 -14.18 2.31 10.06
C ALA A 374 -14.59 2.20 8.58
N THR A 375 -13.73 2.69 7.66
CA THR A 375 -13.94 2.60 6.21
C THR A 375 -12.90 1.71 5.54
N VAL A 376 -11.61 1.78 5.95
CA VAL A 376 -10.52 1.14 5.22
C VAL A 376 -10.17 -0.26 5.70
N ALA A 377 -10.47 -0.62 6.94
CA ALA A 377 -10.12 -1.94 7.46
C ALA A 377 -11.06 -3.04 6.92
N PRO A 378 -10.53 -4.27 6.72
CA PRO A 378 -11.37 -5.43 6.39
C PRO A 378 -12.46 -5.67 7.43
N GLU A 379 -13.56 -6.32 7.02
CA GLU A 379 -14.72 -6.56 7.89
C GLU A 379 -15.19 -5.30 8.60
N SER A 380 -15.33 -4.20 7.84
CA SER A 380 -15.65 -2.87 8.38
C SER A 380 -16.92 -2.83 9.22
N GLY A 381 -17.84 -3.80 9.05
CA GLY A 381 -19.00 -4.00 9.92
C GLY A 381 -18.60 -4.36 11.36
N LEU A 382 -17.69 -5.32 11.54
CA LEU A 382 -17.15 -5.68 12.86
C LEU A 382 -16.31 -4.54 13.47
N VAL A 383 -15.53 -3.84 12.64
CA VAL A 383 -14.77 -2.67 13.10
C VAL A 383 -15.70 -1.61 13.68
N ARG A 384 -16.76 -1.27 12.96
CA ARG A 384 -17.75 -0.27 13.44
C ARG A 384 -18.46 -0.74 14.71
N ALA A 385 -18.88 -2.02 14.76
CA ALA A 385 -19.51 -2.60 15.95
C ALA A 385 -18.56 -2.53 17.16
N GLY A 386 -17.30 -2.90 16.97
CA GLY A 386 -16.29 -2.86 18.03
C GLY A 386 -15.95 -1.46 18.52
N LEU A 387 -15.86 -0.46 17.61
CA LEU A 387 -15.65 0.94 17.96
C LEU A 387 -16.83 1.58 18.70
N MET A 388 -18.04 1.00 18.58
CA MET A 388 -19.26 1.47 19.26
C MET A 388 -19.63 0.66 20.52
N LYS A 389 -18.76 -0.22 21.01
CA LYS A 389 -19.02 -0.97 22.27
C LYS A 389 -19.14 0.01 23.44
N ASP A 390 -20.03 -0.26 24.39
CA ASP A 390 -20.29 0.62 25.55
C ASP A 390 -19.05 0.85 26.43
N ASP A 391 -18.11 -0.09 26.43
CA ASP A 391 -16.87 -0.01 27.20
C ASP A 391 -15.65 0.45 26.39
N MET A 392 -15.85 0.82 25.14
CA MET A 392 -14.81 1.39 24.28
C MET A 392 -14.73 2.91 24.47
N PHE A 393 -13.55 3.41 24.77
CA PHE A 393 -13.25 4.84 24.70
C PHE A 393 -12.41 5.13 23.46
N LEU A 394 -12.94 5.93 22.53
CA LEU A 394 -12.33 6.25 21.25
C LEU A 394 -11.98 7.74 21.15
N CYS A 395 -10.69 8.05 21.00
CA CYS A 395 -10.19 9.36 20.60
C CYS A 395 -9.73 9.32 19.14
N VAL A 396 -10.08 10.32 18.34
CA VAL A 396 -9.64 10.46 16.95
C VAL A 396 -9.00 11.82 16.72
N HIS A 397 -7.77 11.84 16.20
CA HIS A 397 -7.05 13.06 15.81
C HIS A 397 -7.01 13.15 14.29
N GLU A 398 -7.81 14.06 13.71
CA GLU A 398 -8.11 14.05 12.27
C GLU A 398 -8.30 15.49 11.72
N GLN A 399 -8.18 15.62 10.41
CA GLN A 399 -8.39 16.88 9.66
C GLN A 399 -9.85 17.15 9.34
N PHE A 400 -10.65 16.09 9.19
CA PHE A 400 -12.05 16.11 8.79
C PHE A 400 -12.88 15.17 9.67
N LEU A 401 -14.19 15.36 9.67
CA LEU A 401 -15.12 14.45 10.36
C LEU A 401 -15.33 13.18 9.50
N THR A 402 -14.33 12.28 9.50
CA THR A 402 -14.34 11.00 8.78
C THR A 402 -15.34 10.01 9.41
N ASP A 403 -15.59 8.87 8.74
CA ASP A 403 -16.47 7.83 9.27
C ASP A 403 -16.00 7.32 10.65
N THR A 404 -14.68 7.21 10.87
CA THR A 404 -14.13 6.86 12.19
C THR A 404 -14.31 7.99 13.20
N ALA A 405 -14.07 9.24 12.80
CA ALA A 405 -14.22 10.39 13.68
C ALA A 405 -15.67 10.59 14.16
N ARG A 406 -16.65 10.20 13.34
CA ARG A 406 -18.09 10.23 13.71
C ARG A 406 -18.48 9.23 14.80
N LEU A 407 -17.66 8.23 15.07
CA LEU A 407 -17.88 7.21 16.10
C LEU A 407 -17.13 7.54 17.40
N ALA A 408 -16.29 8.59 17.41
CA ALA A 408 -15.40 8.89 18.52
C ALA A 408 -16.09 9.63 19.67
N ASP A 409 -15.65 9.37 20.90
CA ASP A 409 -16.02 10.15 22.10
C ASP A 409 -15.35 11.53 22.09
N ILE A 410 -14.10 11.57 21.59
CA ILE A 410 -13.31 12.81 21.48
C ILE A 410 -12.72 12.92 20.07
N VAL A 411 -12.95 14.06 19.41
CA VAL A 411 -12.33 14.41 18.14
C VAL A 411 -11.42 15.62 18.33
N LEU A 412 -10.16 15.48 17.91
CA LEU A 412 -9.13 16.50 18.00
C LEU A 412 -8.73 17.00 16.61
N PRO A 413 -8.62 18.32 16.37
CA PRO A 413 -8.30 18.86 15.06
C PRO A 413 -6.81 18.75 14.74
N ALA A 414 -6.48 18.13 13.59
CA ALA A 414 -5.13 17.90 13.10
C ALA A 414 -4.71 18.91 12.03
N THR A 415 -3.42 19.25 12.02
CA THR A 415 -2.79 20.03 10.96
C THR A 415 -2.68 19.23 9.65
N THR A 416 -2.63 19.94 8.53
CA THR A 416 -2.16 19.38 7.24
C THR A 416 -0.63 19.40 7.20
N PHE A 417 -0.04 18.71 6.23
CA PHE A 417 1.43 18.62 6.07
C PHE A 417 2.12 19.96 5.77
N LEU A 418 1.37 20.98 5.39
CA LEU A 418 1.90 22.33 5.13
C LEU A 418 1.97 23.19 6.40
N GLU A 419 1.32 22.75 7.47
CA GLU A 419 1.17 23.44 8.75
C GLU A 419 2.10 22.89 9.84
N HIS A 420 2.98 21.92 9.51
CA HIS A 420 3.99 21.35 10.40
C HIS A 420 5.25 20.94 9.66
N ASP A 421 6.32 20.74 10.42
CA ASP A 421 7.59 20.24 9.91
C ASP A 421 7.64 18.72 9.95
N ASP A 422 8.24 18.11 8.91
CA ASP A 422 8.46 16.68 8.84
C ASP A 422 9.60 16.32 7.88
N PHE A 423 10.02 15.06 7.84
CA PHE A 423 10.88 14.54 6.80
C PHE A 423 10.35 13.24 6.23
N TYR A 424 10.68 12.98 4.98
CA TYR A 424 10.08 11.89 4.21
C TYR A 424 11.15 11.03 3.56
N THR A 425 11.01 9.71 3.70
CA THR A 425 11.65 8.74 2.83
C THR A 425 10.63 8.26 1.81
N SER A 426 11.08 7.76 0.68
CA SER A 426 10.21 7.15 -0.32
C SER A 426 10.48 5.65 -0.42
N TYR A 427 9.46 4.85 -0.68
CA TYR A 427 9.66 3.46 -1.08
C TYR A 427 9.74 3.30 -2.61
N GLY A 428 9.70 4.40 -3.34
CA GLY A 428 9.72 4.43 -4.79
C GLY A 428 10.83 5.26 -5.44
N HIS A 429 11.65 5.98 -4.68
CA HIS A 429 12.83 6.67 -5.18
C HIS A 429 13.86 6.94 -4.06
N PRO A 430 15.15 7.16 -4.39
CA PRO A 430 16.23 7.20 -3.38
C PRO A 430 16.42 8.58 -2.72
N TYR A 431 15.42 9.44 -2.67
CA TYR A 431 15.55 10.76 -2.05
C TYR A 431 14.95 10.80 -0.65
N LEU A 432 15.74 11.23 0.34
CA LEU A 432 15.27 11.70 1.63
C LEU A 432 14.97 13.19 1.50
N GLN A 433 13.80 13.63 1.96
CA GLN A 433 13.29 14.97 1.67
C GLN A 433 12.81 15.67 2.93
N LEU A 434 13.02 16.99 3.03
CA LEU A 434 12.48 17.81 4.10
C LEU A 434 11.19 18.50 3.64
N GLY A 435 10.13 18.40 4.47
CA GLY A 435 8.87 19.11 4.31
C GLY A 435 8.72 20.15 5.41
N PRO A 436 9.16 21.39 5.17
CA PRO A 436 9.02 22.44 6.18
C PRO A 436 7.58 22.94 6.27
N LYS A 437 7.23 23.44 7.45
CA LYS A 437 6.02 24.23 7.68
C LYS A 437 6.06 25.49 6.80
N ILE A 438 5.03 25.71 6.00
CA ILE A 438 4.87 26.91 5.15
C ILE A 438 3.60 27.69 5.44
N LEU A 439 2.69 27.15 6.23
CA LEU A 439 1.48 27.80 6.71
C LEU A 439 1.44 27.74 8.24
N GLU A 440 0.89 28.74 8.89
CA GLU A 440 0.53 28.61 10.30
C GLU A 440 -0.65 27.62 10.44
N PRO A 441 -0.70 26.83 11.54
CA PRO A 441 -1.82 25.93 11.78
C PRO A 441 -3.16 26.66 11.72
N LEU A 442 -4.15 26.02 11.10
CA LEU A 442 -5.49 26.58 11.00
C LEU A 442 -6.15 26.58 12.39
N ALA A 443 -6.50 27.76 12.89
CA ALA A 443 -7.14 27.94 14.20
C ALA A 443 -6.38 27.22 15.34
N GLU A 444 -7.00 26.24 16.01
CA GLU A 444 -6.39 25.50 17.11
C GLU A 444 -5.88 24.10 16.70
N CYS A 445 -5.72 23.82 15.40
CA CYS A 445 -5.17 22.56 14.95
C CYS A 445 -3.75 22.33 15.50
N ARG A 446 -3.45 21.10 15.91
CA ARG A 446 -2.11 20.68 16.34
C ARG A 446 -1.57 19.56 15.47
N SER A 447 -0.25 19.54 15.32
CA SER A 447 0.43 18.43 14.64
C SER A 447 0.35 17.15 15.48
N ASN A 448 0.56 16.00 14.82
CA ASN A 448 0.59 14.72 15.52
C ASN A 448 1.65 14.72 16.62
N HIS A 449 2.81 15.29 16.34
CA HIS A 449 3.92 15.37 17.29
C HIS A 449 3.57 16.23 18.54
N GLU A 450 3.00 17.42 18.35
CA GLU A 450 2.56 18.29 19.45
C GLU A 450 1.47 17.64 20.31
N MET A 451 0.50 16.99 19.66
CA MET A 451 -0.57 16.27 20.35
C MET A 451 -0.01 15.10 21.17
N MET A 452 0.92 14.31 20.58
CA MET A 452 1.55 13.20 21.29
C MET A 452 2.37 13.67 22.49
N GLY A 453 3.20 14.70 22.36
CA GLY A 453 3.96 15.27 23.48
C GLY A 453 3.06 15.78 24.60
N ALA A 454 1.95 16.46 24.27
CA ALA A 454 0.99 16.96 25.24
C ALA A 454 0.24 15.83 25.98
N LEU A 455 -0.11 14.74 25.29
CA LEU A 455 -0.74 13.55 25.89
C LEU A 455 0.27 12.76 26.74
N ALA A 456 1.51 12.61 26.27
CA ALA A 456 2.59 11.94 26.98
C ALA A 456 2.84 12.55 28.36
N LYS A 457 2.88 13.88 28.46
CA LYS A 457 3.02 14.60 29.73
C LYS A 457 1.92 14.27 30.74
N ARG A 458 0.68 14.14 30.28
CA ARG A 458 -0.47 13.79 31.14
C ARG A 458 -0.43 12.34 31.61
N LEU A 459 0.06 11.47 30.78
CA LEU A 459 0.22 10.05 31.09
C LEU A 459 1.49 9.75 31.91
N GLY A 460 2.38 10.72 32.10
CA GLY A 460 3.67 10.51 32.74
C GLY A 460 4.65 9.68 31.91
N ALA A 461 4.49 9.67 30.59
CA ALA A 461 5.38 8.96 29.68
C ALA A 461 6.72 9.69 29.55
N GLU A 462 7.80 8.96 29.76
CA GLU A 462 9.16 9.49 29.66
C GLU A 462 9.80 9.07 28.33
N HIS A 463 9.93 10.02 27.41
CA HIS A 463 10.69 9.84 26.19
C HIS A 463 11.19 11.19 25.68
N ARG A 464 12.48 11.25 25.34
CA ARG A 464 13.17 12.49 24.97
C ARG A 464 12.47 13.30 23.86
N ALA A 465 11.93 12.61 22.84
CA ALA A 465 11.29 13.28 21.70
C ALA A 465 10.02 14.07 22.08
N PHE A 466 9.36 13.75 23.18
CA PHE A 466 8.12 14.46 23.58
C PHE A 466 8.35 15.91 24.03
N ASP A 467 9.58 16.25 24.39
CA ASP A 467 9.98 17.60 24.78
C ASP A 467 10.71 18.37 23.66
N MET A 468 10.94 17.72 22.50
CA MET A 468 11.63 18.29 21.36
C MET A 468 10.63 18.80 20.32
N THR A 469 10.98 19.89 19.63
CA THR A 469 10.28 20.28 18.40
C THR A 469 10.57 19.26 17.27
N ALA A 470 9.73 19.22 16.24
CA ALA A 470 9.99 18.37 15.08
C ALA A 470 11.35 18.65 14.45
N TRP A 471 11.78 19.92 14.37
CA TRP A 471 13.11 20.31 13.87
C TRP A 471 14.28 19.85 14.75
N GLU A 472 14.12 19.77 16.05
CA GLU A 472 15.16 19.23 16.95
C GLU A 472 15.27 17.71 16.79
N VAL A 473 14.18 17.04 16.44
CA VAL A 473 14.18 15.61 16.09
C VAL A 473 14.82 15.38 14.72
N ILE A 474 14.65 16.34 13.78
CA ILE A 474 15.20 16.28 12.43
C ILE A 474 16.58 16.93 12.42
N GLU A 475 17.65 16.16 12.51
CA GLU A 475 19.01 16.70 12.48
C GLU A 475 19.49 17.20 11.10
N LEU A 476 18.66 17.12 10.04
CA LEU A 476 18.99 17.40 8.65
C LEU A 476 18.59 18.82 8.22
N LYS A 477 19.17 19.87 8.82
CA LYS A 477 18.65 21.24 8.72
C LYS A 477 19.01 22.04 7.45
N GLU A 478 19.93 21.56 6.60
CA GLU A 478 20.54 22.44 5.58
C GLU A 478 20.20 22.10 4.12
N LYS A 479 19.50 20.99 3.83
CA LYS A 479 19.23 20.54 2.46
C LYS A 479 17.75 20.23 2.27
N ARG A 480 17.17 20.74 1.18
CA ARG A 480 15.80 20.41 0.76
C ARG A 480 15.59 18.90 0.58
N PHE A 481 16.57 18.20 0.06
CA PHE A 481 16.61 16.75 -0.06
C PHE A 481 18.04 16.23 -0.17
N ILE A 482 18.22 14.96 0.15
CA ILE A 482 19.48 14.22 0.01
C ILE A 482 19.23 13.00 -0.86
N GLU A 483 20.03 12.81 -1.88
CA GLU A 483 20.00 11.59 -2.67
C GLU A 483 20.77 10.48 -1.91
N MET A 484 20.07 9.38 -1.65
CA MET A 484 20.56 8.20 -0.94
C MET A 484 20.67 7.00 -1.91
N ALA A 485 20.90 7.26 -3.20
CA ALA A 485 20.98 6.21 -4.22
C ALA A 485 22.20 5.31 -3.96
N PRO A 486 22.00 3.99 -3.80
CA PRO A 486 23.10 3.04 -3.85
C PRO A 486 23.79 3.03 -5.22
N SER A 487 25.00 2.49 -5.31
CA SER A 487 25.65 2.29 -6.59
C SER A 487 24.88 1.32 -7.51
N PHE A 488 25.25 1.28 -8.79
CA PHE A 488 24.68 0.30 -9.72
C PHE A 488 24.91 -1.12 -9.23
N GLU A 489 26.13 -1.42 -8.78
CA GLU A 489 26.51 -2.74 -8.29
C GLU A 489 25.69 -3.16 -7.06
N GLU A 490 25.39 -2.23 -6.17
CA GLU A 490 24.55 -2.48 -4.98
C GLU A 490 23.09 -2.67 -5.33
N ASN A 491 22.52 -1.83 -6.23
CA ASN A 491 21.13 -1.93 -6.67
C ASN A 491 20.87 -3.17 -7.52
N HIS A 492 21.90 -3.67 -8.21
CA HIS A 492 21.86 -4.83 -9.09
C HIS A 492 22.45 -6.11 -8.45
N PHE A 493 22.76 -6.04 -7.16
CA PHE A 493 23.26 -7.18 -6.37
C PHE A 493 24.51 -7.86 -6.95
N LEU A 494 25.34 -7.11 -7.69
CA LEU A 494 26.59 -7.64 -8.27
C LEU A 494 27.67 -7.90 -7.22
N ASN A 495 27.49 -7.32 -6.01
CA ASN A 495 28.31 -7.61 -4.81
C ASN A 495 27.65 -8.67 -3.90
N GLY A 496 26.61 -9.36 -4.38
CA GLY A 496 25.81 -10.33 -3.65
C GLY A 496 24.45 -9.80 -3.20
N PHE A 497 23.50 -10.71 -3.02
CA PHE A 497 22.17 -10.42 -2.50
C PHE A 497 22.19 -10.22 -0.98
N PRO A 498 21.24 -9.46 -0.39
CA PRO A 498 21.15 -9.27 1.06
C PRO A 498 20.58 -10.52 1.78
N GLN A 499 21.14 -11.68 1.46
CA GLN A 499 20.95 -12.97 2.10
C GLN A 499 22.20 -13.32 2.92
N PRO A 500 22.13 -14.18 3.94
CA PRO A 500 23.28 -14.52 4.78
C PRO A 500 24.51 -15.06 4.01
N ASP A 501 24.27 -15.74 2.88
CA ASP A 501 25.29 -16.31 2.00
C ASP A 501 25.58 -15.45 0.75
N GLY A 502 24.93 -14.29 0.63
CA GLY A 502 25.09 -13.39 -0.51
C GLY A 502 24.41 -13.85 -1.80
N LYS A 503 23.58 -14.92 -1.77
CA LYS A 503 22.95 -15.51 -2.96
C LYS A 503 21.45 -15.35 -2.99
N PHE A 504 20.89 -15.19 -4.19
CA PHE A 504 19.43 -15.24 -4.41
C PHE A 504 18.90 -16.64 -4.10
N ARG A 505 17.76 -16.72 -3.39
CA ARG A 505 17.14 -18.00 -3.03
C ARG A 505 15.96 -18.32 -3.95
N PHE A 506 16.09 -19.37 -4.75
CA PHE A 506 14.95 -19.97 -5.46
C PHE A 506 14.06 -20.77 -4.51
N ARG A 507 14.65 -21.37 -3.50
CA ARG A 507 13.95 -22.07 -2.45
C ARG A 507 13.74 -21.16 -1.25
N ALA A 508 12.51 -20.72 -1.02
CA ALA A 508 12.14 -19.81 0.05
C ALA A 508 12.13 -20.50 1.43
N THR A 509 12.63 -19.82 2.46
CA THR A 509 12.52 -20.25 3.85
C THR A 509 11.41 -19.44 4.53
N TRP A 510 10.14 -19.76 4.22
CA TRP A 510 9.00 -18.99 4.68
C TRP A 510 8.87 -18.91 6.21
N ALA A 511 9.36 -19.91 6.94
CA ALA A 511 9.37 -19.93 8.41
C ALA A 511 10.16 -18.77 9.04
N GLU A 512 11.18 -18.27 8.33
CA GLU A 512 11.96 -17.10 8.76
C GLU A 512 11.20 -15.78 8.54
N LEU A 513 10.15 -15.79 7.70
CA LEU A 513 9.43 -14.61 7.24
C LEU A 513 8.08 -14.39 7.92
N GLY A 514 7.54 -15.42 8.58
CA GLY A 514 6.31 -15.30 9.34
C GLY A 514 5.78 -16.61 9.88
N PRO A 515 4.92 -16.55 10.90
CA PRO A 515 4.42 -17.74 11.58
C PRO A 515 3.44 -18.57 10.73
N ASP A 516 2.74 -17.94 9.80
CA ASP A 516 1.66 -18.55 9.03
C ASP A 516 2.13 -19.00 7.64
N HIS A 517 3.18 -19.82 7.60
CA HIS A 517 3.92 -20.19 6.40
C HIS A 517 3.59 -21.57 5.80
N ALA A 518 2.93 -22.44 6.56
CA ALA A 518 2.81 -23.87 6.21
C ALA A 518 2.14 -24.17 4.86
N ALA A 519 1.28 -23.27 4.36
CA ALA A 519 0.59 -23.43 3.09
C ALA A 519 1.37 -22.84 1.89
N LEU A 520 2.53 -22.22 2.10
CA LEU A 520 3.33 -21.63 1.03
C LEU A 520 4.34 -22.63 0.46
N PRO A 521 4.45 -22.75 -0.89
CA PRO A 521 5.41 -23.62 -1.53
C PRO A 521 6.85 -23.08 -1.34
N GLU A 522 7.81 -23.95 -1.07
CA GLU A 522 9.22 -23.55 -0.93
C GLU A 522 9.83 -23.10 -2.27
N LEU A 523 9.56 -23.82 -3.35
CA LEU A 523 9.93 -23.42 -4.72
C LEU A 523 8.79 -22.61 -5.35
N PRO A 524 9.07 -21.75 -6.35
CA PRO A 524 8.03 -21.04 -7.08
C PRO A 524 6.93 -21.97 -7.58
N ASP A 525 5.71 -21.76 -7.10
CA ASP A 525 4.53 -22.54 -7.49
C ASP A 525 3.24 -21.78 -7.20
N PHE A 526 2.13 -22.22 -7.80
CA PHE A 526 0.81 -21.70 -7.47
C PHE A 526 0.33 -22.28 -6.14
N ALA A 527 0.13 -21.42 -5.15
CA ALA A 527 -0.50 -21.77 -3.89
C ALA A 527 -2.01 -21.53 -3.99
N ASP A 528 -2.79 -22.61 -4.03
CA ASP A 528 -4.26 -22.57 -4.11
C ASP A 528 -4.88 -22.36 -2.70
N ILE A 529 -4.63 -21.17 -2.15
CA ILE A 529 -5.16 -20.72 -0.85
C ILE A 529 -6.02 -19.47 -0.97
N ILE A 530 -6.39 -19.12 -2.20
CA ILE A 530 -7.22 -17.95 -2.53
C ILE A 530 -8.71 -18.32 -2.47
N ASP A 531 -9.58 -17.34 -2.24
CA ASP A 531 -11.04 -17.51 -2.34
C ASP A 531 -11.44 -17.54 -3.83
N SER A 532 -11.38 -18.70 -4.44
CA SER A 532 -11.72 -18.90 -5.86
C SER A 532 -13.22 -18.74 -6.16
N GLY A 533 -14.05 -18.64 -5.12
CA GLY A 533 -15.51 -18.61 -5.25
C GLY A 533 -16.11 -20.01 -5.40
N ASP A 534 -17.43 -20.03 -5.49
CA ASP A 534 -18.25 -21.22 -5.65
C ASP A 534 -19.53 -20.90 -6.43
N ALA A 535 -20.42 -21.88 -6.61
CA ALA A 535 -21.68 -21.66 -7.33
C ALA A 535 -22.60 -20.61 -6.68
N ALA A 536 -22.48 -20.38 -5.36
CA ALA A 536 -23.26 -19.35 -4.65
C ALA A 536 -22.61 -17.96 -4.75
N ARG A 537 -21.27 -17.91 -4.91
CA ARG A 537 -20.47 -16.69 -5.01
C ARG A 537 -19.53 -16.77 -6.22
N PRO A 538 -20.08 -16.68 -7.46
CA PRO A 538 -19.33 -16.97 -8.68
C PRO A 538 -18.40 -15.85 -9.15
N PHE A 539 -18.45 -14.67 -8.52
CA PHE A 539 -17.67 -13.51 -8.95
C PHE A 539 -16.48 -13.26 -8.01
N ARG A 540 -15.34 -12.93 -8.58
CA ARG A 540 -14.15 -12.48 -7.88
C ARG A 540 -14.13 -10.94 -7.81
N LEU A 541 -14.25 -10.39 -6.60
CA LEU A 541 -14.15 -8.96 -6.36
C LEU A 541 -12.70 -8.51 -6.28
N VAL A 542 -12.37 -7.46 -7.02
CA VAL A 542 -11.10 -6.73 -6.95
C VAL A 542 -11.37 -5.28 -6.59
N THR A 543 -10.86 -4.81 -5.45
CA THR A 543 -11.00 -3.42 -5.01
C THR A 543 -9.76 -2.62 -5.42
N ALA A 544 -9.85 -1.93 -6.55
CA ALA A 544 -8.73 -1.24 -7.18
C ALA A 544 -8.63 0.25 -6.73
N PRO A 545 -7.45 0.90 -6.85
CA PRO A 545 -7.31 2.32 -6.53
C PRO A 545 -7.98 3.21 -7.58
N SER A 546 -8.77 4.19 -7.17
CA SER A 546 -9.36 5.18 -8.07
C SER A 546 -8.37 6.28 -8.48
N ARG A 547 -8.76 7.04 -9.49
CA ARG A 547 -7.94 8.13 -10.02
C ARG A 547 -7.95 9.37 -9.13
N ASN A 548 -9.10 9.74 -8.55
CA ASN A 548 -9.25 11.02 -7.86
C ASN A 548 -9.29 10.88 -6.34
N TYR A 549 -9.50 9.69 -5.78
CA TYR A 549 -9.32 9.41 -4.36
C TYR A 549 -7.96 8.74 -4.10
N LEU A 550 -7.43 8.91 -2.91
CA LEU A 550 -6.27 8.19 -2.41
C LEU A 550 -6.66 7.57 -1.06
N ASN A 551 -7.01 6.30 -1.08
CA ASN A 551 -7.75 5.67 0.01
C ASN A 551 -8.98 6.53 0.36
N THR A 552 -9.12 7.01 1.59
CA THR A 552 -10.20 7.93 1.99
C THR A 552 -9.78 9.42 1.96
N SER A 553 -8.61 9.76 1.43
CA SER A 553 -8.21 11.17 1.22
C SER A 553 -8.75 11.70 -0.11
N PHE A 554 -9.06 12.99 -0.16
CA PHE A 554 -9.69 13.71 -1.28
C PHE A 554 -11.16 13.33 -1.56
N THR A 555 -11.77 12.52 -0.71
CA THR A 555 -13.19 12.17 -0.79
C THR A 555 -14.11 13.33 -0.39
N GLU A 556 -13.56 14.36 0.26
CA GLU A 556 -14.20 15.59 0.66
C GLU A 556 -14.14 16.70 -0.42
N THR A 557 -13.21 16.61 -1.40
CA THR A 557 -13.00 17.68 -2.38
C THR A 557 -14.04 17.65 -3.50
N GLU A 558 -14.65 18.81 -3.81
CA GLU A 558 -15.69 18.94 -4.82
C GLU A 558 -15.26 18.42 -6.19
N THR A 559 -14.03 18.73 -6.62
CA THR A 559 -13.51 18.30 -7.91
C THR A 559 -13.37 16.78 -8.00
N SER A 560 -12.95 16.12 -6.91
CA SER A 560 -12.82 14.66 -6.90
C SER A 560 -14.20 13.99 -6.88
N ILE A 561 -15.12 14.47 -6.05
CA ILE A 561 -16.52 14.00 -5.98
C ILE A 561 -17.19 14.09 -7.36
N ALA A 562 -17.08 15.25 -8.02
CA ALA A 562 -17.69 15.47 -9.33
C ALA A 562 -17.14 14.53 -10.43
N ARG A 563 -15.89 14.08 -10.29
CA ARG A 563 -15.24 13.17 -11.25
C ARG A 563 -15.51 11.70 -10.99
N GLU A 564 -15.55 11.29 -9.75
CA GLU A 564 -15.81 9.89 -9.36
C GLU A 564 -17.32 9.58 -9.37
N GLN A 565 -18.17 10.58 -9.14
CA GLN A 565 -19.63 10.58 -9.19
C GLN A 565 -20.30 9.69 -8.12
N ARG A 566 -20.21 8.36 -8.22
CA ARG A 566 -20.86 7.38 -7.34
C ARG A 566 -20.13 6.05 -7.30
N PRO A 567 -20.35 5.25 -6.25
CA PRO A 567 -19.82 3.89 -6.20
C PRO A 567 -20.31 3.03 -7.36
N THR A 568 -19.40 2.49 -8.14
CA THR A 568 -19.68 1.76 -9.38
C THR A 568 -18.90 0.44 -9.39
N ILE A 569 -19.49 -0.59 -9.98
CA ILE A 569 -18.88 -1.90 -10.20
C ILE A 569 -18.72 -2.15 -11.70
N LEU A 570 -17.47 -2.31 -12.15
CA LEU A 570 -17.17 -2.66 -13.54
C LEU A 570 -17.32 -4.18 -13.70
N MET A 571 -18.10 -4.59 -14.71
CA MET A 571 -18.44 -5.98 -14.97
C MET A 571 -18.28 -6.29 -16.46
N ASN A 572 -17.97 -7.54 -16.78
CA ASN A 572 -17.94 -7.97 -18.18
C ASN A 572 -19.34 -7.80 -18.83
N PRO A 573 -19.44 -7.25 -20.06
CA PRO A 573 -20.75 -7.03 -20.72
C PRO A 573 -21.59 -8.30 -20.82
N ALA A 574 -20.97 -9.46 -21.10
CA ALA A 574 -21.72 -10.72 -21.18
C ALA A 574 -22.28 -11.16 -19.81
N ASP A 575 -21.59 -10.85 -18.69
CA ASP A 575 -22.14 -11.10 -17.35
C ASP A 575 -23.32 -10.14 -17.06
N CYS A 576 -23.25 -8.89 -17.52
CA CYS A 576 -24.34 -7.94 -17.43
C CYS A 576 -25.56 -8.41 -18.25
N ASP A 577 -25.33 -8.86 -19.50
CA ASP A 577 -26.39 -9.36 -20.39
C ASP A 577 -27.09 -10.60 -19.79
N ASP A 578 -26.31 -11.56 -19.24
CA ASP A 578 -26.86 -12.77 -18.59
C ASP A 578 -27.74 -12.43 -17.38
N MET A 579 -27.48 -11.31 -16.72
CA MET A 579 -28.27 -10.82 -15.59
C MET A 579 -29.33 -9.77 -15.97
N GLY A 580 -29.43 -9.37 -17.24
CA GLY A 580 -30.34 -8.33 -17.72
C GLY A 580 -30.02 -6.93 -17.17
N LEU A 581 -28.74 -6.62 -16.95
CA LEU A 581 -28.27 -5.35 -16.39
C LEU A 581 -27.76 -4.42 -17.49
N ALA A 582 -28.14 -3.15 -17.40
CA ALA A 582 -27.60 -2.06 -18.21
C ALA A 582 -26.67 -1.15 -17.39
N GLY A 583 -25.89 -0.32 -18.10
CA GLY A 583 -25.05 0.68 -17.44
C GLY A 583 -25.89 1.66 -16.60
N GLY A 584 -25.50 1.81 -15.35
CA GLY A 584 -26.20 2.65 -14.38
C GLY A 584 -27.26 1.94 -13.53
N ASP A 585 -27.60 0.68 -13.85
CA ASP A 585 -28.55 -0.09 -13.05
C ASP A 585 -28.00 -0.36 -11.64
N ARG A 586 -28.91 -0.38 -10.66
CA ARG A 586 -28.56 -0.75 -9.29
C ARG A 586 -28.34 -2.24 -9.19
N VAL A 587 -27.25 -2.62 -8.57
CA VAL A 587 -26.90 -4.02 -8.30
C VAL A 587 -26.56 -4.20 -6.84
N ARG A 588 -27.07 -5.26 -6.23
CA ARG A 588 -26.70 -5.70 -4.90
C ARG A 588 -25.62 -6.75 -5.00
N ILE A 589 -24.53 -6.54 -4.30
CA ILE A 589 -23.42 -7.49 -4.21
C ILE A 589 -23.23 -7.92 -2.76
N GLY A 590 -22.78 -9.15 -2.54
CA GLY A 590 -22.59 -9.62 -1.16
C GLY A 590 -21.90 -10.96 -1.04
N ASN A 591 -21.64 -11.31 0.21
CA ASN A 591 -21.16 -12.61 0.67
C ASN A 591 -21.65 -12.86 2.11
N ASP A 592 -21.08 -13.82 2.83
CA ASP A 592 -21.48 -14.19 4.19
C ASP A 592 -21.25 -13.05 5.23
N ARG A 593 -20.48 -12.01 4.89
CA ARG A 593 -20.20 -10.86 5.77
C ARG A 593 -21.24 -9.75 5.66
N GLY A 594 -22.03 -9.75 4.59
CA GLY A 594 -23.06 -8.78 4.35
C GLY A 594 -23.24 -8.47 2.86
N ASP A 595 -23.96 -7.41 2.59
CA ASP A 595 -24.22 -6.95 1.22
C ASP A 595 -24.36 -5.42 1.14
N LEU A 596 -24.24 -4.89 -0.07
CA LEU A 596 -24.37 -3.46 -0.35
C LEU A 596 -24.80 -3.22 -1.80
N VAL A 597 -25.31 -2.01 -2.07
CA VAL A 597 -25.76 -1.60 -3.41
C VAL A 597 -24.72 -0.72 -4.09
N LEU A 598 -24.44 -1.04 -5.37
CA LEU A 598 -23.58 -0.31 -6.30
C LEU A 598 -24.35 -0.03 -7.60
N HIS A 599 -23.67 0.62 -8.56
CA HIS A 599 -24.20 0.81 -9.90
C HIS A 599 -23.36 0.04 -10.92
N ALA A 600 -24.01 -0.79 -11.72
CA ALA A 600 -23.34 -1.58 -12.76
C ALA A 600 -22.78 -0.68 -13.87
N GLU A 601 -21.59 -1.04 -14.34
CA GLU A 601 -20.97 -0.44 -15.51
C GLU A 601 -20.40 -1.58 -16.40
N PRO A 602 -21.05 -1.88 -17.54
CA PRO A 602 -20.52 -2.84 -18.49
C PRO A 602 -19.17 -2.39 -19.03
N PHE A 603 -18.14 -3.22 -18.88
CA PHE A 603 -16.76 -2.90 -19.19
C PHE A 603 -16.04 -4.06 -19.90
N GLU A 604 -15.70 -3.90 -21.17
CA GLU A 604 -15.00 -4.92 -21.97
C GLU A 604 -13.57 -5.23 -21.50
N GLY A 605 -13.04 -4.40 -20.61
CA GLY A 605 -11.67 -4.52 -20.09
C GLY A 605 -11.51 -5.47 -18.91
N VAL A 606 -12.49 -6.28 -18.58
CA VAL A 606 -12.47 -7.27 -17.49
C VAL A 606 -13.01 -8.61 -18.02
N ASP A 607 -12.46 -9.72 -17.54
CA ASP A 607 -12.92 -11.05 -17.95
C ASP A 607 -14.18 -11.47 -17.17
N ARG A 608 -14.95 -12.43 -17.73
CA ARG A 608 -16.14 -12.97 -17.07
C ARG A 608 -15.82 -13.51 -15.67
N GLY A 609 -16.75 -13.30 -14.74
CA GLY A 609 -16.61 -13.71 -13.35
C GLY A 609 -15.68 -12.85 -12.50
N VAL A 610 -15.11 -11.77 -13.06
CA VAL A 610 -14.33 -10.76 -12.31
C VAL A 610 -15.08 -9.46 -12.25
N ALA A 611 -15.14 -8.85 -11.07
CA ALA A 611 -15.83 -7.59 -10.83
C ALA A 611 -14.87 -6.59 -10.16
N ILE A 612 -14.82 -5.35 -10.66
CA ILE A 612 -13.88 -4.33 -10.19
C ILE A 612 -14.65 -3.19 -9.53
N VAL A 613 -14.25 -2.81 -8.32
CA VAL A 613 -14.70 -1.58 -7.66
C VAL A 613 -13.50 -0.67 -7.44
N GLU A 614 -13.51 0.50 -8.08
CA GLU A 614 -12.41 1.47 -7.93
C GLU A 614 -12.68 2.45 -6.79
N GLY A 615 -11.68 2.63 -5.93
CA GLY A 615 -11.70 3.61 -4.83
C GLY A 615 -12.31 3.10 -3.53
N ILE A 616 -11.85 3.70 -2.44
CA ILE A 616 -12.45 3.54 -1.11
C ILE A 616 -13.34 4.76 -0.89
N TRP A 617 -14.62 4.56 -1.05
CA TRP A 617 -15.64 5.60 -0.89
C TRP A 617 -16.00 5.79 0.57
N PRO A 618 -16.39 7.02 1.01
CA PRO A 618 -17.00 7.21 2.31
C PRO A 618 -18.21 6.29 2.50
N ASN A 619 -18.40 5.77 3.69
CA ASN A 619 -19.52 4.88 3.98
C ASN A 619 -20.89 5.52 3.65
N LEU A 620 -21.03 6.84 3.83
CA LEU A 620 -22.25 7.59 3.49
C LEU A 620 -22.53 7.69 1.99
N ALA A 621 -21.61 7.30 1.11
CA ALA A 621 -21.84 7.23 -0.33
C ALA A 621 -22.64 5.97 -0.74
N PHE A 622 -22.79 5.01 0.16
CA PHE A 622 -23.57 3.79 -0.05
C PHE A 622 -24.95 3.87 0.60
N GLU A 623 -25.95 3.23 0.00
CA GLU A 623 -27.34 3.26 0.48
C GLU A 623 -27.48 2.71 1.90
N GLU A 624 -26.71 1.67 2.25
CA GLU A 624 -26.69 1.04 3.57
C GLU A 624 -25.80 1.78 4.59
N GLY A 625 -25.10 2.84 4.18
CA GLY A 625 -24.19 3.58 5.05
C GLY A 625 -22.95 2.78 5.48
N ILE A 626 -22.56 1.78 4.66
CA ILE A 626 -21.35 0.98 4.85
C ILE A 626 -20.73 0.65 3.49
N GLY A 627 -19.38 0.69 3.42
CA GLY A 627 -18.65 0.60 2.17
C GLY A 627 -18.13 -0.82 1.86
N ILE A 628 -17.39 -0.90 0.74
CA ILE A 628 -16.97 -2.15 0.10
C ILE A 628 -16.15 -3.08 1.02
N ASN A 629 -15.42 -2.55 1.99
CA ASN A 629 -14.63 -3.34 2.93
C ASN A 629 -15.45 -4.13 3.97
N LEU A 630 -16.79 -3.96 3.98
CA LEU A 630 -17.70 -4.90 4.63
C LEU A 630 -17.48 -6.33 4.11
N LEU A 631 -17.25 -6.49 2.80
CA LEU A 631 -17.16 -7.79 2.13
C LEU A 631 -15.76 -8.42 2.20
N VAL A 632 -14.74 -7.64 2.49
CA VAL A 632 -13.34 -8.12 2.54
C VAL A 632 -13.07 -8.86 3.85
N SER A 633 -12.45 -10.05 3.77
CA SER A 633 -12.07 -10.84 4.96
C SER A 633 -10.91 -10.21 5.72
N ALA A 634 -10.97 -10.33 7.04
CA ALA A 634 -9.85 -10.07 7.94
C ALA A 634 -8.87 -11.25 8.07
N ASP A 635 -9.09 -12.37 7.35
CA ASP A 635 -8.15 -13.49 7.30
C ASP A 635 -6.79 -13.01 6.75
N PRO A 636 -5.69 -13.28 7.45
CA PRO A 636 -4.40 -12.71 7.09
C PRO A 636 -3.80 -13.35 5.84
N ALA A 637 -3.20 -12.54 4.98
CA ALA A 637 -2.34 -13.03 3.91
C ALA A 637 -1.07 -13.66 4.47
N LYS A 638 -0.53 -14.65 3.77
CA LYS A 638 0.61 -15.45 4.22
C LYS A 638 1.95 -14.79 3.81
N PRO A 639 3.04 -15.01 4.57
CA PRO A 639 3.16 -15.74 5.85
C PRO A 639 3.05 -14.85 7.11
N ASN A 640 2.97 -13.51 6.98
CA ASN A 640 3.17 -12.56 8.07
C ASN A 640 2.04 -11.51 8.17
N GLY A 641 0.81 -11.90 7.87
CA GLY A 641 -0.33 -11.00 7.88
C GLY A 641 -0.45 -10.14 6.62
N GLY A 642 -1.55 -9.45 6.51
CA GLY A 642 -1.87 -8.56 5.39
C GLY A 642 -3.35 -8.65 5.01
N ALA A 643 -3.90 -7.55 4.52
CA ALA A 643 -5.28 -7.51 4.08
C ALA A 643 -5.42 -7.94 2.60
N ALA A 644 -6.13 -9.04 2.38
CA ALA A 644 -6.31 -9.64 1.06
C ALA A 644 -7.49 -9.00 0.29
N PHE A 645 -7.40 -7.72 -0.02
CA PHE A 645 -8.50 -6.92 -0.61
C PHE A 645 -8.97 -7.40 -1.99
N HIS A 646 -8.14 -8.11 -2.77
CA HIS A 646 -8.52 -8.68 -4.08
C HIS A 646 -8.86 -10.16 -4.00
N ASP A 647 -9.05 -10.69 -2.78
CA ASP A 647 -9.24 -12.11 -2.50
C ASP A 647 -10.59 -12.36 -1.83
N THR A 648 -11.66 -12.01 -2.55
CA THR A 648 -13.03 -12.03 -2.04
C THR A 648 -13.98 -12.53 -3.12
N ALA A 649 -14.65 -13.65 -2.86
CA ALA A 649 -15.75 -14.13 -3.68
C ALA A 649 -17.07 -13.47 -3.27
N ILE A 650 -17.90 -13.12 -4.26
CA ILE A 650 -19.19 -12.45 -4.08
C ILE A 650 -20.26 -13.03 -5.00
N TRP A 651 -21.51 -12.85 -4.61
CA TRP A 651 -22.66 -12.94 -5.50
C TRP A 651 -23.08 -11.53 -5.95
N ILE A 652 -23.71 -11.44 -7.13
CA ILE A 652 -24.26 -10.20 -7.70
C ILE A 652 -25.70 -10.46 -8.12
N ARG A 653 -26.61 -9.50 -7.86
CA ARG A 653 -28.04 -9.56 -8.22
C ARG A 653 -28.53 -8.17 -8.60
N ALA A 654 -29.57 -8.08 -9.42
CA ALA A 654 -30.31 -6.83 -9.61
C ALA A 654 -30.87 -6.34 -8.26
N ALA A 655 -30.79 -5.01 -7.96
CA ALA A 655 -31.23 -4.42 -6.69
C ALA A 655 -32.63 -3.78 -6.82
#